data_857f06f3df871b4e964f95cda2a01eec
#
_entry.id   857f06f3df871b4e964f95cda2a01eec
#
_cell.length_a   1.000
_cell.length_b   1.000
_cell.length_c   1.000
_cell.angle_alpha   90.00
_cell.angle_beta   90.00
_cell.angle_gamma   90.00
#
_symmetry.space_group_name_H-M   'P 1'
#
loop_
_entity.id
_entity.type
_entity.pdbx_description
1 polymer ?
#
loop_
_entity_poly.entity_id
_entity_poly.type
_entity_poly.pdbx_seq_one_letter_code
_entity_poly.pdbx_strand_id
1 'polypeptide(L)'
;MKNIHQIREISTLSFNERVLQEAEDERNPLLERLHFLGIFSSNMDEFFKVRVASIHRRIEMGKKGFEEILEKLKEKARELDERSRAAYREITCALAEKGIRIVTDLDIKENGNGLETWLNGYFRANVLPFLVPLICYKTQPFPQLTDGALYLAVVMRGKKKRYAILEIPPALPRFVELPNGNIMYIDDVIRLNLHEVFYIFEYDDIGAYEFKVSRDAQLDMDNDFTDGYIRKMERVLKQRKGGRPTRLVFDEAMPQGFLKMLTHELDIHEEDTLIPGGRYHNMKDLIRFPANHEELTFPRLPPLPHPILDGDVRPMLDAMKERDLIITYPYQSFGHVIRLLREAAIDPHVKSIKMTMYRSAQNSQVVNALYNAARNGKKIFVSIELQARFDEEQNIRIAETLSEVGAHVVYGIPPLKVHSKLLLIERRSTLYAGLSTGNFNESTGKLYVDSILLTSDKRLTSEVAQIFAYLENAATLRAVTAPQFKHLLVSPFNSRSGFMELLQREKSKKGKGYVLIKVNHLTDEGIIKKLYELADAGVKMDFIVRTTYAMKPHPNIRAISILDRYLEHQRIYIFGKGKERDIFLGSADLMERNLDWRVEVAFPILNEKHQNYIWDLMQLQIEDTSKARVLDDTQSNAYVGDSGDECRSQWTTRAYLAGLLGG
;
A
#
# COMPACT_ATOMS: atom_id res chain seq x y z
N MET A 1 19.51 12.65 28.13
CA MET A 1 19.43 12.82 26.66
C MET A 1 18.10 13.49 26.36
N LYS A 2 18.07 14.58 25.60
CA LYS A 2 16.80 15.19 25.13
C LYS A 2 16.05 14.09 24.34
N ASN A 3 14.74 13.98 24.56
CA ASN A 3 13.90 13.00 23.83
C ASN A 3 13.89 13.40 22.35
N ILE A 4 14.74 12.77 21.54
CA ILE A 4 14.99 13.11 20.12
C ILE A 4 14.05 12.37 19.16
N HIS A 5 13.18 11.54 19.69
CA HIS A 5 12.26 10.73 18.89
C HIS A 5 10.82 11.20 19.06
N GLN A 6 10.07 11.16 17.97
CA GLN A 6 8.61 11.26 17.98
C GLN A 6 7.98 9.87 18.13
N ILE A 7 6.75 9.81 18.65
CA ILE A 7 6.01 8.57 18.79
C ILE A 7 5.61 8.10 17.38
N ARG A 8 6.11 6.93 17.00
CA ARG A 8 5.94 6.35 15.68
C ARG A 8 4.48 6.17 15.25
N GLU A 9 3.64 5.76 16.19
CA GLU A 9 2.23 5.49 15.96
C GLU A 9 1.46 6.80 15.67
N ILE A 10 1.78 7.88 16.36
CA ILE A 10 1.22 9.22 16.11
C ILE A 10 1.65 9.72 14.73
N SER A 11 2.92 9.56 14.36
CA SER A 11 3.40 9.92 13.02
C SER A 11 2.70 9.13 11.89
N THR A 12 2.24 7.91 12.18
CA THR A 12 1.44 7.13 11.22
C THR A 12 0.02 7.71 11.06
N LEU A 13 -0.61 8.17 12.15
CA LEU A 13 -1.90 8.88 12.05
C LEU A 13 -1.76 10.23 11.33
N SER A 14 -0.68 10.96 11.58
CA SER A 14 -0.36 12.19 10.87
C SER A 14 -0.23 11.97 9.34
N PHE A 15 0.32 10.82 8.91
CA PHE A 15 0.28 10.45 7.49
C PHE A 15 -1.16 10.26 6.99
N ASN A 16 -2.02 9.58 7.74
CA ASN A 16 -3.42 9.41 7.36
C ASN A 16 -4.15 10.76 7.30
N GLU A 17 -3.83 11.67 8.19
CA GLU A 17 -4.34 13.04 8.14
C GLU A 17 -3.93 13.76 6.85
N ARG A 18 -2.69 13.62 6.38
CA ARG A 18 -2.27 14.16 5.08
C ARG A 18 -3.05 13.58 3.90
N VAL A 19 -3.42 12.30 3.97
CA VAL A 19 -4.32 11.68 2.96
C VAL A 19 -5.72 12.29 3.03
N LEU A 20 -6.25 12.54 4.24
CA LEU A 20 -7.54 13.20 4.42
C LEU A 20 -7.51 14.65 3.90
N GLN A 21 -6.41 15.38 4.11
CA GLN A 21 -6.23 16.73 3.54
C GLN A 21 -6.36 16.74 2.02
N GLU A 22 -5.94 15.67 1.30
CA GLU A 22 -6.17 15.61 -0.16
C GLU A 22 -7.66 15.47 -0.51
N ALA A 23 -8.46 14.86 0.35
CA ALA A 23 -9.91 14.83 0.17
C ALA A 23 -10.58 16.17 0.53
N GLU A 24 -10.00 16.91 1.46
CA GLU A 24 -10.46 18.25 1.88
C GLU A 24 -10.02 19.36 0.90
N ASP A 25 -8.96 19.12 0.11
CA ASP A 25 -8.38 20.10 -0.82
C ASP A 25 -9.27 20.32 -2.03
N GLU A 26 -9.93 21.48 -2.11
CA GLU A 26 -10.83 21.87 -3.21
C GLU A 26 -10.11 22.00 -4.56
N ARG A 27 -8.77 22.12 -4.59
CA ARG A 27 -7.98 22.12 -5.82
C ARG A 27 -7.98 20.76 -6.52
N ASN A 28 -8.33 19.68 -5.79
CA ASN A 28 -8.48 18.35 -6.38
C ASN A 28 -9.88 18.18 -6.98
N PRO A 29 -10.00 17.48 -8.13
CA PRO A 29 -11.30 17.14 -8.70
C PRO A 29 -12.18 16.33 -7.76
N LEU A 30 -13.50 16.50 -7.81
CA LEU A 30 -14.45 15.93 -6.84
C LEU A 30 -14.37 14.41 -6.72
N LEU A 31 -14.24 13.67 -7.81
CA LEU A 31 -14.13 12.22 -7.76
C LEU A 31 -12.79 11.75 -7.20
N GLU A 32 -11.73 12.53 -7.37
CA GLU A 32 -10.44 12.26 -6.73
C GLU A 32 -10.51 12.50 -5.22
N ARG A 33 -11.22 13.54 -4.79
CA ARG A 33 -11.49 13.80 -3.36
C ARG A 33 -12.23 12.61 -2.72
N LEU A 34 -13.24 12.03 -3.39
CA LEU A 34 -13.88 10.78 -2.95
C LEU A 34 -12.90 9.61 -2.88
N HIS A 35 -12.04 9.50 -3.89
CA HIS A 35 -11.01 8.46 -3.93
C HIS A 35 -10.05 8.57 -2.74
N PHE A 36 -9.60 9.78 -2.39
CA PHE A 36 -8.76 10.00 -1.21
C PHE A 36 -9.47 9.67 0.11
N LEU A 37 -10.79 9.92 0.24
CA LEU A 37 -11.57 9.42 1.38
C LEU A 37 -11.55 7.90 1.46
N GLY A 38 -11.66 7.23 0.33
CA GLY A 38 -11.56 5.77 0.27
C GLY A 38 -10.19 5.26 0.70
N ILE A 39 -9.10 5.91 0.26
CA ILE A 39 -7.73 5.59 0.67
C ILE A 39 -7.55 5.84 2.18
N PHE A 40 -8.04 6.97 2.69
CA PHE A 40 -8.02 7.29 4.12
C PHE A 40 -8.70 6.18 4.93
N SER A 41 -9.91 5.79 4.57
CA SER A 41 -10.67 4.74 5.24
C SER A 41 -9.93 3.39 5.23
N SER A 42 -9.33 3.02 4.10
CA SER A 42 -8.51 1.81 3.97
C SER A 42 -7.28 1.84 4.87
N ASN A 43 -6.60 2.98 4.94
CA ASN A 43 -5.42 3.17 5.80
C ASN A 43 -5.80 3.12 7.29
N MET A 44 -6.94 3.69 7.66
CA MET A 44 -7.45 3.62 9.04
C MET A 44 -7.79 2.19 9.44
N ASP A 45 -8.40 1.40 8.55
CA ASP A 45 -8.64 -0.03 8.80
C ASP A 45 -7.32 -0.78 9.07
N GLU A 46 -6.28 -0.56 8.25
CA GLU A 46 -4.97 -1.17 8.46
C GLU A 46 -4.31 -0.68 9.76
N PHE A 47 -4.45 0.61 10.07
CA PHE A 47 -3.91 1.19 11.30
C PHE A 47 -4.48 0.49 12.55
N PHE A 48 -5.79 0.29 12.63
CA PHE A 48 -6.44 -0.40 13.75
C PHE A 48 -6.04 -1.88 13.79
N LYS A 49 -6.07 -2.59 12.67
CA LYS A 49 -5.73 -4.01 12.57
C LYS A 49 -4.28 -4.33 12.96
N VAL A 50 -3.37 -3.38 12.82
CA VAL A 50 -1.93 -3.62 12.96
C VAL A 50 -1.33 -2.84 14.12
N ARG A 51 -1.56 -1.52 14.17
CA ARG A 51 -0.89 -0.64 15.15
C ARG A 51 -1.59 -0.65 16.49
N VAL A 52 -2.89 -0.42 16.49
CA VAL A 52 -3.68 -0.45 17.72
C VAL A 52 -3.64 -1.84 18.33
N ALA A 53 -3.81 -2.91 17.55
CA ALA A 53 -3.65 -4.29 18.01
C ALA A 53 -2.28 -4.56 18.66
N SER A 54 -1.20 -4.01 18.07
CA SER A 54 0.14 -4.15 18.66
C SER A 54 0.30 -3.41 20.01
N ILE A 55 -0.39 -2.28 20.18
CA ILE A 55 -0.38 -1.51 21.44
C ILE A 55 -1.16 -2.28 22.51
N HIS A 56 -2.35 -2.79 22.22
CA HIS A 56 -3.12 -3.62 23.15
C HIS A 56 -2.30 -4.77 23.68
N ARG A 57 -1.61 -5.53 22.82
CA ARG A 57 -0.72 -6.61 23.26
C ARG A 57 0.41 -6.15 24.18
N ARG A 58 0.97 -4.95 23.96
CA ARG A 58 2.02 -4.41 24.85
C ARG A 58 1.45 -4.02 26.20
N ILE A 59 0.21 -3.54 26.27
CA ILE A 59 -0.52 -3.26 27.51
C ILE A 59 -0.77 -4.58 28.25
N GLU A 60 -1.28 -5.61 27.57
CA GLU A 60 -1.49 -6.95 28.14
C GLU A 60 -0.20 -7.58 28.69
N MET A 61 0.95 -7.31 28.04
CA MET A 61 2.27 -7.71 28.53
C MET A 61 2.78 -6.85 29.69
N GLY A 62 1.98 -5.93 30.23
CA GLY A 62 2.34 -5.05 31.35
C GLY A 62 3.37 -3.99 31.02
N LYS A 63 3.56 -3.62 29.75
CA LYS A 63 4.50 -2.55 29.36
C LYS A 63 3.89 -1.19 29.67
N LYS A 64 4.53 -0.41 30.52
CA LYS A 64 4.07 0.92 30.98
C LYS A 64 4.11 1.97 29.87
N GLY A 65 3.16 2.91 29.92
CA GLY A 65 3.11 4.10 29.06
C GLY A 65 2.39 3.90 27.73
N PHE A 66 1.91 2.69 27.43
CA PHE A 66 1.17 2.40 26.20
C PHE A 66 -0.31 2.76 26.30
N GLU A 67 -0.88 2.78 27.52
CA GLU A 67 -2.24 3.25 27.77
C GLU A 67 -2.41 4.72 27.39
N GLU A 68 -1.48 5.60 27.80
CA GLU A 68 -1.50 7.01 27.43
C GLU A 68 -1.36 7.21 25.92
N ILE A 69 -0.51 6.41 25.26
CA ILE A 69 -0.37 6.43 23.80
C ILE A 69 -1.66 6.02 23.15
N LEU A 70 -2.32 4.97 23.64
CA LEU A 70 -3.58 4.47 23.10
C LEU A 70 -4.68 5.53 23.17
N GLU A 71 -4.81 6.23 24.29
CA GLU A 71 -5.82 7.29 24.45
C GLU A 71 -5.58 8.45 23.49
N LYS A 72 -4.34 8.91 23.33
CA LYS A 72 -4.00 9.95 22.33
C LYS A 72 -4.33 9.51 20.90
N LEU A 73 -4.10 8.23 20.57
CA LEU A 73 -4.42 7.68 19.25
C LEU A 73 -5.93 7.58 19.03
N LYS A 74 -6.70 7.20 20.05
CA LYS A 74 -8.17 7.16 19.98
C LYS A 74 -8.76 8.55 19.78
N GLU A 75 -8.26 9.55 20.52
CA GLU A 75 -8.70 10.94 20.40
C GLU A 75 -8.45 11.48 18.98
N LYS A 76 -7.21 11.33 18.48
CA LYS A 76 -6.87 11.76 17.12
C LYS A 76 -7.65 11.00 16.05
N ALA A 77 -7.89 9.71 16.25
CA ALA A 77 -8.68 8.91 15.30
C ALA A 77 -10.14 9.37 15.24
N ARG A 78 -10.76 9.78 16.37
CA ARG A 78 -12.11 10.36 16.39
C ARG A 78 -12.17 11.70 15.64
N GLU A 79 -11.22 12.59 15.91
CA GLU A 79 -11.11 13.87 15.19
C GLU A 79 -11.04 13.64 13.66
N LEU A 80 -10.18 12.73 13.22
CA LEU A 80 -10.02 12.42 11.78
C LEU A 80 -11.27 11.79 11.17
N ASP A 81 -12.00 10.97 11.94
CA ASP A 81 -13.26 10.35 11.50
C ASP A 81 -14.37 11.41 11.35
N GLU A 82 -14.46 12.37 12.26
CA GLU A 82 -15.41 13.49 12.16
C GLU A 82 -15.12 14.36 10.93
N ARG A 83 -13.85 14.70 10.69
CA ARG A 83 -13.42 15.45 9.49
C ARG A 83 -13.74 14.67 8.22
N SER A 84 -13.48 13.37 8.18
CA SER A 84 -13.76 12.54 7.00
C SER A 84 -15.25 12.49 6.68
N ARG A 85 -16.11 12.44 7.70
CA ARG A 85 -17.58 12.52 7.54
C ARG A 85 -18.03 13.88 7.05
N ALA A 86 -17.40 14.96 7.50
CA ALA A 86 -17.69 16.30 7.01
C ALA A 86 -17.30 16.46 5.54
N ALA A 87 -16.08 16.04 5.18
CA ALA A 87 -15.61 16.04 3.79
C ALA A 87 -16.50 15.20 2.86
N TYR A 88 -16.95 14.01 3.32
CA TYR A 88 -17.88 13.18 2.55
C TYR A 88 -19.18 13.92 2.23
N ARG A 89 -19.79 14.58 3.24
CA ARG A 89 -21.02 15.36 3.04
C ARG A 89 -20.81 16.51 2.06
N GLU A 90 -19.74 17.26 2.21
CA GLU A 90 -19.41 18.38 1.32
C GLU A 90 -19.25 17.91 -0.14
N ILE A 91 -18.44 16.87 -0.35
CA ILE A 91 -18.16 16.33 -1.70
C ILE A 91 -19.45 15.79 -2.33
N THR A 92 -20.29 15.08 -1.57
CA THR A 92 -21.55 14.51 -2.10
C THR A 92 -22.56 15.61 -2.43
N CYS A 93 -22.61 16.71 -1.66
CA CYS A 93 -23.40 17.89 -2.01
C CYS A 93 -22.90 18.53 -3.32
N ALA A 94 -21.59 18.74 -3.47
CA ALA A 94 -21.01 19.29 -4.67
C ALA A 94 -21.21 18.39 -5.91
N LEU A 95 -21.18 17.07 -5.74
CA LEU A 95 -21.50 16.11 -6.81
C LEU A 95 -22.98 16.20 -7.23
N ALA A 96 -23.88 16.39 -6.26
CA ALA A 96 -25.31 16.55 -6.55
C ALA A 96 -25.57 17.80 -7.42
N GLU A 97 -24.83 18.90 -7.20
CA GLU A 97 -24.89 20.11 -8.05
C GLU A 97 -24.40 19.84 -9.49
N LYS A 98 -23.53 18.83 -9.67
CA LYS A 98 -23.07 18.34 -10.98
C LYS A 98 -23.98 17.27 -11.58
N GLY A 99 -25.12 16.98 -10.97
CA GLY A 99 -26.11 16.01 -11.42
C GLY A 99 -25.82 14.56 -10.98
N ILE A 100 -24.81 14.32 -10.14
CA ILE A 100 -24.45 13.00 -9.62
C ILE A 100 -24.97 12.89 -8.18
N ARG A 101 -26.15 12.33 -8.00
CA ARG A 101 -26.74 12.16 -6.66
C ARG A 101 -26.56 10.74 -6.15
N ILE A 102 -26.14 10.64 -4.89
CA ILE A 102 -26.20 9.39 -4.14
C ILE A 102 -27.55 9.36 -3.44
N VAL A 103 -28.43 8.45 -3.87
CA VAL A 103 -29.78 8.32 -3.34
C VAL A 103 -29.89 7.14 -2.38
N THR A 104 -30.73 7.28 -1.36
CA THR A 104 -30.96 6.28 -0.31
C THR A 104 -32.29 5.53 -0.57
N ASP A 105 -32.53 4.44 0.17
CA ASP A 105 -33.81 3.75 0.15
C ASP A 105 -34.97 4.65 0.69
N LEU A 106 -34.66 5.63 1.55
CA LEU A 106 -35.62 6.61 2.03
C LEU A 106 -36.05 7.57 0.92
N ASP A 107 -35.08 8.08 0.13
CA ASP A 107 -35.39 8.95 -1.02
C ASP A 107 -36.25 8.23 -2.06
N ILE A 108 -36.05 6.92 -2.26
CA ILE A 108 -36.84 6.11 -3.17
C ILE A 108 -38.25 5.91 -2.63
N LYS A 109 -38.45 5.67 -1.33
CA LYS A 109 -39.76 5.50 -0.71
C LYS A 109 -40.60 6.81 -0.72
N GLU A 110 -39.90 7.94 -0.58
CA GLU A 110 -40.59 9.24 -0.56
C GLU A 110 -40.92 9.75 -1.98
N ASN A 111 -39.98 9.59 -2.94
CA ASN A 111 -40.07 10.25 -4.24
C ASN A 111 -39.63 9.35 -5.42
N GLY A 112 -39.79 8.04 -5.32
CA GLY A 112 -39.16 7.07 -6.20
C GLY A 112 -39.60 6.99 -7.67
N ASN A 113 -40.66 7.75 -8.08
CA ASN A 113 -41.08 7.95 -9.50
C ASN A 113 -40.83 6.79 -10.48
N GLY A 114 -41.23 5.56 -10.13
CA GLY A 114 -41.07 4.37 -10.96
C GLY A 114 -39.72 3.64 -10.85
N LEU A 115 -38.72 4.20 -10.17
CA LEU A 115 -37.43 3.54 -9.90
C LEU A 115 -37.56 2.33 -8.97
N GLU A 116 -38.55 2.33 -8.09
CA GLU A 116 -38.82 1.22 -7.17
C GLU A 116 -39.07 -0.10 -7.92
N THR A 117 -39.88 -0.06 -8.98
CA THR A 117 -40.11 -1.26 -9.82
C THR A 117 -38.85 -1.78 -10.47
N TRP A 118 -38.02 -0.88 -10.98
CA TRP A 118 -36.74 -1.25 -11.58
C TRP A 118 -35.80 -1.82 -10.52
N LEU A 119 -35.69 -1.18 -9.34
CA LEU A 119 -34.85 -1.63 -8.23
C LEU A 119 -35.26 -3.00 -7.70
N ASN A 120 -36.57 -3.29 -7.59
CA ASN A 120 -37.09 -4.58 -7.18
C ASN A 120 -36.72 -5.66 -8.23
N GLY A 121 -36.85 -5.34 -9.53
CA GLY A 121 -36.39 -6.21 -10.61
C GLY A 121 -34.88 -6.47 -10.57
N TYR A 122 -34.09 -5.43 -10.40
CA TYR A 122 -32.63 -5.51 -10.25
C TYR A 122 -32.25 -6.36 -9.04
N PHE A 123 -32.89 -6.13 -7.89
CA PHE A 123 -32.66 -6.86 -6.65
C PHE A 123 -32.88 -8.37 -6.86
N ARG A 124 -34.03 -8.76 -7.41
CA ARG A 124 -34.37 -10.18 -7.62
C ARG A 124 -33.39 -10.87 -8.56
N ALA A 125 -32.97 -10.19 -9.63
CA ALA A 125 -32.09 -10.78 -10.63
C ALA A 125 -30.62 -10.82 -10.22
N ASN A 126 -30.12 -9.75 -9.54
CA ASN A 126 -28.69 -9.54 -9.37
C ASN A 126 -28.21 -9.57 -7.91
N VAL A 127 -29.09 -9.43 -6.93
CA VAL A 127 -28.73 -9.29 -5.52
C VAL A 127 -29.22 -10.46 -4.68
N LEU A 128 -30.51 -10.74 -4.72
CA LEU A 128 -31.17 -11.78 -3.90
C LEU A 128 -30.49 -13.17 -3.98
N PRO A 129 -30.02 -13.66 -5.15
CA PRO A 129 -29.37 -14.96 -5.24
C PRO A 129 -28.07 -15.08 -4.45
N PHE A 130 -27.42 -13.96 -4.10
CA PHE A 130 -26.17 -13.90 -3.35
C PHE A 130 -26.35 -13.69 -1.86
N LEU A 131 -27.57 -13.39 -1.39
CA LEU A 131 -27.81 -13.09 0.00
C LEU A 131 -28.02 -14.36 0.83
N VAL A 132 -27.32 -14.44 1.97
CA VAL A 132 -27.43 -15.55 2.93
C VAL A 132 -27.78 -14.96 4.31
N PRO A 133 -29.08 -14.81 4.64
CA PRO A 133 -29.48 -14.29 5.94
C PRO A 133 -29.23 -15.31 7.06
N LEU A 134 -28.58 -14.85 8.13
CA LEU A 134 -28.29 -15.63 9.33
C LEU A 134 -29.17 -15.18 10.47
N ILE A 135 -30.08 -16.05 10.92
CA ILE A 135 -30.99 -15.73 12.03
C ILE A 135 -30.28 -15.94 13.37
N CYS A 136 -30.29 -14.94 14.23
CA CYS A 136 -29.67 -15.03 15.55
C CYS A 136 -30.67 -15.67 16.57
N TYR A 137 -30.47 -16.95 16.84
CA TYR A 137 -31.25 -17.68 17.84
C TYR A 137 -30.47 -17.77 19.16
N LYS A 138 -31.14 -17.56 20.30
CA LYS A 138 -30.51 -17.71 21.63
C LYS A 138 -30.02 -19.14 21.93
N THR A 139 -30.54 -20.12 21.21
CA THR A 139 -30.24 -21.54 21.41
C THR A 139 -29.16 -22.09 20.46
N GLN A 140 -28.65 -21.25 19.56
CA GLN A 140 -27.61 -21.62 18.59
C GLN A 140 -26.39 -20.75 18.77
N PRO A 141 -25.18 -21.26 18.46
CA PRO A 141 -23.97 -20.45 18.47
C PRO A 141 -24.12 -19.24 17.54
N PHE A 142 -23.57 -18.10 17.96
CA PHE A 142 -23.53 -16.91 17.11
C PHE A 142 -22.72 -17.18 15.82
N PRO A 143 -23.18 -16.70 14.66
CA PRO A 143 -22.47 -16.94 13.40
C PRO A 143 -21.06 -16.37 13.41
N GLN A 144 -20.10 -17.11 12.84
CA GLN A 144 -18.75 -16.63 12.69
C GLN A 144 -18.71 -15.52 11.61
N LEU A 145 -18.33 -14.31 12.01
CA LEU A 145 -18.21 -13.17 11.11
C LEU A 145 -16.82 -13.11 10.45
N THR A 146 -16.80 -12.81 9.15
CA THR A 146 -15.59 -12.60 8.36
C THR A 146 -14.91 -11.28 8.74
N ASP A 147 -13.60 -11.28 8.98
CA ASP A 147 -12.83 -10.09 9.31
C ASP A 147 -12.93 -9.01 8.23
N GLY A 148 -13.36 -7.82 8.61
CA GLY A 148 -13.46 -6.66 7.73
C GLY A 148 -14.57 -6.73 6.68
N ALA A 149 -15.42 -7.77 6.70
CA ALA A 149 -16.65 -7.81 5.89
C ALA A 149 -17.67 -6.83 6.44
N LEU A 150 -18.57 -6.41 5.56
CA LEU A 150 -19.63 -5.48 5.87
C LEU A 150 -20.92 -6.24 6.08
N TYR A 151 -21.64 -5.91 7.15
CA TYR A 151 -22.84 -6.59 7.56
C TYR A 151 -24.00 -5.61 7.79
N LEU A 152 -25.21 -6.07 7.56
CA LEU A 152 -26.44 -5.44 8.00
C LEU A 152 -26.99 -6.20 9.22
N ALA A 153 -27.11 -5.50 10.34
CA ALA A 153 -27.83 -5.93 11.52
C ALA A 153 -29.33 -5.73 11.30
N VAL A 154 -30.05 -6.80 11.03
CA VAL A 154 -31.49 -6.74 10.72
C VAL A 154 -32.28 -6.97 11.95
N VAL A 155 -33.25 -6.04 12.23
CA VAL A 155 -34.15 -6.08 13.38
C VAL A 155 -35.56 -6.14 12.86
N MET A 156 -36.25 -7.26 13.09
CA MET A 156 -37.67 -7.46 12.83
C MET A 156 -38.44 -7.23 14.11
N ARG A 157 -39.35 -6.25 14.12
CA ARG A 157 -40.20 -5.87 15.25
C ARG A 157 -41.65 -6.33 14.98
N GLY A 158 -42.24 -6.98 15.97
CA GLY A 158 -43.60 -7.48 15.92
C GLY A 158 -43.91 -8.17 17.25
N LYS A 159 -44.90 -9.09 17.29
CA LYS A 159 -45.24 -9.88 18.48
C LYS A 159 -44.02 -10.53 19.14
N LYS A 160 -43.06 -10.94 18.33
CA LYS A 160 -41.74 -11.42 18.78
C LYS A 160 -40.67 -10.63 18.04
N LYS A 161 -39.75 -10.05 18.83
CA LYS A 161 -38.55 -9.39 18.26
C LYS A 161 -37.53 -10.45 17.80
N ARG A 162 -37.07 -10.35 16.53
CA ARG A 162 -36.07 -11.24 15.95
C ARG A 162 -34.90 -10.44 15.43
N TYR A 163 -33.74 -11.07 15.47
CA TYR A 163 -32.50 -10.52 14.97
C TYR A 163 -31.94 -11.40 13.87
N ALA A 164 -31.41 -10.77 12.85
CA ALA A 164 -30.65 -11.47 11.80
C ALA A 164 -29.42 -10.66 11.40
N ILE A 165 -28.45 -11.33 10.82
CA ILE A 165 -27.25 -10.73 10.23
C ILE A 165 -27.24 -11.07 8.76
N LEU A 166 -26.99 -10.07 7.94
CA LEU A 166 -26.88 -10.22 6.49
C LEU A 166 -25.51 -9.69 6.05
N GLU A 167 -24.65 -10.58 5.55
CA GLU A 167 -23.39 -10.15 4.94
C GLU A 167 -23.67 -9.49 3.59
N ILE A 168 -23.04 -8.35 3.33
CA ILE A 168 -23.06 -7.75 2.00
C ILE A 168 -22.01 -8.48 1.14
N PRO A 169 -22.46 -9.27 0.12
CA PRO A 169 -21.57 -10.14 -0.61
C PRO A 169 -20.49 -9.35 -1.36
N PRO A 170 -19.19 -9.68 -1.21
CA PRO A 170 -18.10 -8.98 -1.90
C PRO A 170 -18.10 -9.18 -3.43
N ALA A 171 -18.87 -10.14 -3.92
CA ALA A 171 -19.09 -10.36 -5.35
C ALA A 171 -20.00 -9.31 -5.99
N LEU A 172 -20.80 -8.60 -5.20
CA LEU A 172 -21.69 -7.55 -5.69
C LEU A 172 -20.96 -6.21 -5.81
N PRO A 173 -21.29 -5.38 -6.83
CA PRO A 173 -20.81 -4.01 -6.89
C PRO A 173 -21.37 -3.21 -5.71
N ARG A 174 -20.52 -2.37 -5.10
CA ARG A 174 -20.95 -1.52 -3.97
C ARG A 174 -21.89 -0.39 -4.39
N PHE A 175 -21.83 0.03 -5.62
CA PHE A 175 -22.60 1.11 -6.20
C PHE A 175 -23.43 0.58 -7.35
N VAL A 176 -24.69 0.97 -7.40
CA VAL A 176 -25.64 0.66 -8.46
C VAL A 176 -25.98 1.96 -9.18
N GLU A 177 -25.68 2.02 -10.46
CA GLU A 177 -26.08 3.13 -11.32
C GLU A 177 -27.55 2.96 -11.70
N LEU A 178 -28.37 3.96 -11.39
CA LEU A 178 -29.80 3.95 -11.67
C LEU A 178 -30.08 4.45 -13.10
N PRO A 179 -31.23 4.09 -13.70
CA PRO A 179 -31.59 4.52 -15.06
C PRO A 179 -31.59 6.04 -15.28
N ASN A 180 -31.76 6.82 -14.22
CA ASN A 180 -31.73 8.27 -14.26
C ASN A 180 -30.33 8.89 -14.03
N GLY A 181 -29.27 8.07 -13.98
CA GLY A 181 -27.91 8.50 -13.75
C GLY A 181 -27.53 8.72 -12.27
N ASN A 182 -28.48 8.59 -11.34
CA ASN A 182 -28.17 8.61 -9.92
C ASN A 182 -27.46 7.32 -9.47
N ILE A 183 -26.82 7.37 -8.33
CA ILE A 183 -26.06 6.25 -7.78
C ILE A 183 -26.67 5.85 -6.44
N MET A 184 -26.77 4.55 -6.18
CA MET A 184 -27.28 3.99 -4.93
C MET A 184 -26.31 2.97 -4.36
N TYR A 185 -26.09 3.00 -3.04
CA TYR A 185 -25.35 1.91 -2.38
C TYR A 185 -26.14 0.60 -2.45
N ILE A 186 -25.43 -0.51 -2.66
CA ILE A 186 -26.06 -1.85 -2.64
C ILE A 186 -26.79 -2.12 -1.32
N ASP A 187 -26.30 -1.55 -0.22
CA ASP A 187 -26.92 -1.63 1.10
C ASP A 187 -28.36 -1.12 1.09
N ASP A 188 -28.59 -0.02 0.39
CA ASP A 188 -29.91 0.58 0.32
C ASP A 188 -30.82 -0.16 -0.66
N VAL A 189 -30.27 -0.75 -1.71
CA VAL A 189 -31.02 -1.69 -2.56
C VAL A 189 -31.51 -2.89 -1.72
N ILE A 190 -30.65 -3.38 -0.81
CA ILE A 190 -31.03 -4.46 0.12
C ILE A 190 -32.05 -3.97 1.14
N ARG A 191 -31.82 -2.78 1.76
CA ARG A 191 -32.77 -2.20 2.75
C ARG A 191 -34.18 -1.97 2.17
N LEU A 192 -34.26 -1.54 0.93
CA LEU A 192 -35.52 -1.38 0.21
C LEU A 192 -36.27 -2.71 0.05
N ASN A 193 -35.56 -3.80 -0.09
CA ASN A 193 -36.11 -5.11 -0.41
C ASN A 193 -36.03 -6.15 0.74
N LEU A 194 -35.82 -5.71 1.99
CA LEU A 194 -35.74 -6.61 3.15
C LEU A 194 -36.99 -7.51 3.30
N HIS A 195 -38.16 -7.03 2.88
CA HIS A 195 -39.40 -7.79 2.91
C HIS A 195 -39.35 -9.02 2.00
N GLU A 196 -38.61 -9.00 0.89
CA GLU A 196 -38.43 -10.17 0.02
C GLU A 196 -37.45 -11.19 0.61
N VAL A 197 -36.47 -10.73 1.41
CA VAL A 197 -35.51 -11.61 2.08
C VAL A 197 -36.18 -12.35 3.26
N PHE A 198 -37.02 -11.63 4.03
CA PHE A 198 -37.58 -12.11 5.29
C PHE A 198 -39.08 -12.40 5.21
N TYR A 199 -39.65 -12.64 4.05
CA TYR A 199 -41.09 -12.81 3.80
C TYR A 199 -41.75 -13.95 4.60
N ILE A 200 -40.98 -14.91 5.09
CA ILE A 200 -41.50 -16.05 5.89
C ILE A 200 -41.75 -15.68 7.34
N PHE A 201 -41.32 -14.51 7.80
CA PHE A 201 -41.49 -14.07 9.18
C PHE A 201 -42.61 -13.03 9.29
N GLU A 202 -43.38 -13.13 10.37
CA GLU A 202 -44.34 -12.10 10.76
C GLU A 202 -43.62 -11.00 11.54
N TYR A 203 -43.74 -9.77 11.08
CA TYR A 203 -43.25 -8.54 11.74
C TYR A 203 -44.09 -7.34 11.30
N ASP A 204 -44.15 -6.32 12.19
CA ASP A 204 -44.86 -5.07 11.92
C ASP A 204 -43.92 -4.04 11.29
N ASP A 205 -42.60 -4.13 11.61
CA ASP A 205 -41.54 -3.25 11.12
C ASP A 205 -40.21 -4.01 11.00
N ILE A 206 -39.41 -3.63 9.98
CA ILE A 206 -38.10 -4.20 9.72
C ILE A 206 -37.09 -3.11 9.38
N GLY A 207 -35.96 -3.11 10.07
CA GLY A 207 -34.84 -2.18 9.80
C GLY A 207 -33.50 -2.89 9.74
N ALA A 208 -32.56 -2.31 9.00
CA ALA A 208 -31.22 -2.83 8.86
C ALA A 208 -30.17 -1.73 9.05
N TYR A 209 -29.14 -2.04 9.85
CA TYR A 209 -28.10 -1.13 10.31
C TYR A 209 -26.73 -1.69 9.96
N GLU A 210 -25.90 -0.88 9.36
CA GLU A 210 -24.58 -1.32 8.93
C GLU A 210 -23.63 -1.51 10.12
N PHE A 211 -22.81 -2.55 10.08
CA PHE A 211 -21.69 -2.74 11.00
C PHE A 211 -20.53 -3.50 10.37
N LYS A 212 -19.35 -3.28 10.92
CA LYS A 212 -18.10 -3.92 10.49
C LYS A 212 -17.22 -4.25 11.66
N VAL A 213 -16.71 -5.48 11.72
CA VAL A 213 -15.76 -5.93 12.74
C VAL A 213 -14.37 -6.04 12.09
N SER A 214 -13.37 -5.46 12.74
CA SER A 214 -11.97 -5.67 12.39
C SER A 214 -11.29 -6.49 13.47
N ARG A 215 -10.49 -7.48 13.06
CA ARG A 215 -9.76 -8.37 13.96
C ARG A 215 -8.26 -8.15 13.86
N ASP A 216 -7.51 -8.62 14.86
CA ASP A 216 -6.05 -8.59 14.82
C ASP A 216 -5.54 -9.35 13.59
N ALA A 217 -4.76 -8.65 12.77
CA ALA A 217 -4.23 -9.20 11.52
C ALA A 217 -2.81 -9.75 11.67
N GLN A 218 -2.24 -9.77 12.87
CA GLN A 218 -0.88 -10.28 13.06
C GLN A 218 -0.85 -11.80 13.06
N LEU A 219 0.04 -12.34 12.26
CA LEU A 219 0.29 -13.77 12.16
C LEU A 219 1.41 -14.11 13.14
N ASP A 220 1.10 -14.87 14.20
CA ASP A 220 2.12 -15.48 15.04
C ASP A 220 2.53 -16.81 14.40
N MET A 221 3.70 -16.82 13.78
CA MET A 221 4.29 -18.03 13.22
C MET A 221 5.36 -18.54 14.18
N ASP A 222 5.09 -19.70 14.83
CA ASP A 222 6.12 -20.42 15.54
C ASP A 222 7.26 -20.81 14.59
N ASN A 223 8.50 -20.73 15.07
CA ASN A 223 9.71 -21.04 14.29
C ASN A 223 9.96 -22.56 14.10
N ASP A 224 8.95 -23.40 14.31
CA ASP A 224 9.08 -24.82 14.07
C ASP A 224 8.85 -25.15 12.59
N PHE A 225 9.88 -25.67 11.91
CA PHE A 225 9.91 -25.90 10.46
C PHE A 225 9.55 -27.35 10.06
N THR A 226 9.00 -28.14 10.96
CA THR A 226 8.70 -29.57 10.70
C THR A 226 7.52 -29.79 9.78
N ASP A 227 6.54 -28.88 9.76
CA ASP A 227 5.43 -28.88 8.80
C ASP A 227 5.76 -28.00 7.59
N GLY A 228 5.45 -28.43 6.37
CA GLY A 228 5.69 -27.65 5.16
C GLY A 228 5.17 -26.22 5.27
N TYR A 229 6.00 -25.23 4.93
CA TYR A 229 5.74 -23.80 5.13
C TYR A 229 4.39 -23.32 4.60
N ILE A 230 3.94 -23.83 3.46
CA ILE A 230 2.61 -23.53 2.88
C ILE A 230 1.49 -24.01 3.81
N ARG A 231 1.52 -25.28 4.26
CA ARG A 231 0.48 -25.81 5.15
C ARG A 231 0.39 -25.06 6.47
N LYS A 232 1.54 -24.61 6.96
CA LYS A 232 1.61 -23.77 8.16
C LYS A 232 0.97 -22.41 7.90
N MET A 233 1.26 -21.78 6.77
CA MET A 233 0.66 -20.52 6.36
C MET A 233 -0.86 -20.64 6.21
N GLU A 234 -1.36 -21.68 5.55
CA GLU A 234 -2.80 -21.93 5.43
C GLU A 234 -3.47 -22.12 6.79
N ARG A 235 -2.82 -22.84 7.74
CA ARG A 235 -3.33 -23.02 9.11
C ARG A 235 -3.40 -21.69 9.84
N VAL A 236 -2.38 -20.85 9.74
CA VAL A 236 -2.32 -19.53 10.38
C VAL A 236 -3.34 -18.58 9.74
N LEU A 237 -3.54 -18.63 8.42
CA LEU A 237 -4.60 -17.88 7.74
C LEU A 237 -6.01 -18.30 8.22
N LYS A 238 -6.23 -19.60 8.48
CA LYS A 238 -7.49 -20.06 9.08
C LYS A 238 -7.66 -19.58 10.53
N GLN A 239 -6.61 -19.61 11.34
CA GLN A 239 -6.63 -19.11 12.73
C GLN A 239 -6.88 -17.59 12.80
N ARG A 240 -6.36 -16.81 11.83
CA ARG A 240 -6.60 -15.37 11.74
C ARG A 240 -8.08 -15.00 11.62
N LYS A 241 -8.89 -15.86 11.00
CA LYS A 241 -10.36 -15.67 10.91
C LYS A 241 -11.04 -15.67 12.28
N GLY A 242 -10.43 -16.26 13.30
CA GLY A 242 -10.87 -16.28 14.71
C GLY A 242 -10.13 -15.30 15.63
N GLY A 243 -9.32 -14.37 15.09
CA GLY A 243 -8.56 -13.39 15.88
C GLY A 243 -9.47 -12.48 16.74
N ARG A 244 -8.91 -11.92 17.85
CA ARG A 244 -9.64 -11.01 18.74
C ARG A 244 -10.13 -9.78 17.94
N PRO A 245 -11.40 -9.34 18.13
CA PRO A 245 -11.88 -8.07 17.58
C PRO A 245 -11.05 -6.89 18.12
N THR A 246 -10.62 -6.00 17.23
CA THR A 246 -9.85 -4.80 17.58
C THR A 246 -10.64 -3.52 17.33
N ARG A 247 -11.72 -3.61 16.56
CA ARG A 247 -12.59 -2.48 16.24
C ARG A 247 -13.98 -2.98 15.81
N LEU A 248 -15.02 -2.38 16.36
CA LEU A 248 -16.39 -2.48 15.88
C LEU A 248 -16.86 -1.09 15.45
N VAL A 249 -17.10 -0.89 14.16
CA VAL A 249 -17.78 0.30 13.63
C VAL A 249 -19.21 -0.09 13.36
N PHE A 250 -20.16 0.73 13.78
CA PHE A 250 -21.60 0.43 13.68
C PHE A 250 -22.41 1.69 13.44
N ASP A 251 -23.53 1.55 12.74
CA ASP A 251 -24.51 2.62 12.55
C ASP A 251 -25.05 3.07 13.92
N GLU A 252 -24.90 4.36 14.26
CA GLU A 252 -25.35 4.93 15.54
C GLU A 252 -26.86 4.80 15.77
N ALA A 253 -27.65 4.67 14.69
CA ALA A 253 -29.07 4.39 14.75
C ALA A 253 -29.41 2.93 15.11
N MET A 254 -28.41 2.05 15.24
CA MET A 254 -28.60 0.64 15.60
C MET A 254 -29.26 0.52 16.98
N PRO A 255 -30.36 -0.25 17.13
CA PRO A 255 -30.99 -0.45 18.40
C PRO A 255 -30.06 -1.03 19.46
N GLN A 256 -30.03 -0.41 20.66
CA GLN A 256 -29.17 -0.79 21.78
C GLN A 256 -29.22 -2.28 22.15
N GLY A 257 -30.41 -2.91 22.00
CA GLY A 257 -30.57 -4.34 22.28
C GLY A 257 -29.81 -5.25 21.29
N PHE A 258 -29.66 -4.81 20.03
CA PHE A 258 -28.83 -5.54 19.05
C PHE A 258 -27.34 -5.29 19.33
N LEU A 259 -26.95 -4.04 19.58
CA LEU A 259 -25.55 -3.70 19.88
C LEU A 259 -25.04 -4.47 21.11
N LYS A 260 -25.83 -4.52 22.20
CA LYS A 260 -25.49 -5.31 23.40
C LYS A 260 -25.35 -6.80 23.11
N MET A 261 -26.21 -7.36 22.28
CA MET A 261 -26.08 -8.75 21.85
C MET A 261 -24.77 -8.94 21.04
N LEU A 262 -24.52 -8.05 20.07
CA LEU A 262 -23.35 -8.13 19.18
C LEU A 262 -22.04 -8.03 19.97
N THR A 263 -21.94 -7.08 20.91
CA THR A 263 -20.75 -6.90 21.75
C THR A 263 -20.53 -8.09 22.67
N HIS A 264 -21.59 -8.65 23.26
CA HIS A 264 -21.52 -9.85 24.09
C HIS A 264 -21.04 -11.08 23.29
N GLU A 265 -21.65 -11.34 22.13
CA GLU A 265 -21.34 -12.52 21.32
C GLU A 265 -19.95 -12.44 20.64
N LEU A 266 -19.43 -11.25 20.43
CA LEU A 266 -18.10 -11.01 19.86
C LEU A 266 -17.01 -10.86 20.94
N ASP A 267 -17.37 -10.95 22.23
CA ASP A 267 -16.45 -10.75 23.36
C ASP A 267 -15.72 -9.40 23.29
N ILE A 268 -16.52 -8.34 22.96
CA ILE A 268 -16.02 -6.97 22.87
C ILE A 268 -16.30 -6.27 24.20
N HIS A 269 -15.24 -5.90 24.93
CA HIS A 269 -15.31 -5.17 26.19
C HIS A 269 -15.19 -3.65 25.96
N GLU A 270 -15.41 -2.84 27.02
CA GLU A 270 -15.29 -1.38 26.97
C GLU A 270 -13.89 -0.89 26.53
N GLU A 271 -12.86 -1.68 26.75
CA GLU A 271 -11.49 -1.41 26.33
C GLU A 271 -11.30 -1.55 24.81
N ASP A 272 -12.18 -2.27 24.13
CA ASP A 272 -12.16 -2.45 22.69
C ASP A 272 -12.73 -1.20 22.02
N THR A 273 -12.27 -0.87 20.83
CA THR A 273 -12.66 0.37 20.16
C THR A 273 -14.04 0.23 19.52
N LEU A 274 -15.09 0.68 20.24
CA LEU A 274 -16.44 0.86 19.71
C LEU A 274 -16.54 2.23 19.04
N ILE A 275 -16.82 2.26 17.74
CA ILE A 275 -16.92 3.51 16.97
C ILE A 275 -18.34 3.63 16.41
N PRO A 276 -19.16 4.54 16.95
CA PRO A 276 -20.41 4.90 16.33
C PRO A 276 -20.11 5.60 14.99
N GLY A 277 -20.69 5.11 13.92
CA GLY A 277 -20.56 5.64 12.57
C GLY A 277 -21.88 6.17 12.04
N GLY A 278 -21.85 6.76 10.86
CA GLY A 278 -23.07 7.09 10.13
C GLY A 278 -23.68 5.85 9.45
N ARG A 279 -24.69 6.09 8.64
CA ARG A 279 -25.37 5.06 7.84
C ARG A 279 -24.40 4.29 6.92
N TYR A 280 -23.39 5.01 6.39
CA TYR A 280 -22.29 4.44 5.61
C TYR A 280 -20.97 4.78 6.31
N HIS A 281 -20.25 3.78 6.69
CA HIS A 281 -18.96 3.96 7.39
C HIS A 281 -17.80 3.16 6.77
N ASN A 282 -18.07 2.36 5.71
CA ASN A 282 -17.04 1.64 4.97
C ASN A 282 -16.59 2.43 3.74
N MET A 283 -16.05 3.65 3.97
CA MET A 283 -15.72 4.57 2.87
C MET A 283 -14.60 4.07 1.96
N LYS A 284 -13.87 2.99 2.29
CA LYS A 284 -12.87 2.39 1.37
C LYS A 284 -13.45 2.00 0.01
N ASP A 285 -14.77 1.75 -0.06
CA ASP A 285 -15.44 1.39 -1.29
C ASP A 285 -15.51 2.57 -2.28
N LEU A 286 -15.38 3.82 -1.81
CA LEU A 286 -15.30 5.03 -2.64
C LEU A 286 -14.13 5.01 -3.63
N ILE A 287 -13.09 4.19 -3.37
CA ILE A 287 -12.02 3.91 -4.34
C ILE A 287 -12.56 3.37 -5.67
N ARG A 288 -13.74 2.73 -5.64
CA ARG A 288 -14.41 2.13 -6.81
C ARG A 288 -15.70 2.87 -7.18
N PHE A 289 -15.84 4.13 -6.75
CA PHE A 289 -16.99 4.93 -7.12
C PHE A 289 -17.07 5.08 -8.65
N PRO A 290 -18.25 4.95 -9.28
CA PRO A 290 -18.38 5.11 -10.72
C PRO A 290 -17.87 6.48 -11.19
N ALA A 291 -16.90 6.47 -12.12
CA ALA A 291 -16.18 7.68 -12.55
C ALA A 291 -16.36 7.92 -14.05
N ASN A 292 -17.62 8.04 -14.49
CA ASN A 292 -17.95 8.29 -15.90
C ASN A 292 -17.85 9.78 -16.30
N HIS A 293 -17.30 10.63 -15.42
CA HIS A 293 -17.21 12.08 -15.59
C HIS A 293 -15.73 12.51 -15.62
N GLU A 294 -15.16 12.60 -16.82
CA GLU A 294 -13.73 12.92 -17.01
C GLU A 294 -13.36 14.30 -16.43
N GLU A 295 -14.28 15.26 -16.45
CA GLU A 295 -14.10 16.61 -15.89
C GLU A 295 -14.01 16.66 -14.37
N LEU A 296 -14.44 15.62 -13.69
CA LEU A 296 -14.39 15.48 -12.22
C LEU A 296 -13.25 14.59 -11.71
N THR A 297 -12.36 14.17 -12.61
CA THR A 297 -11.17 13.38 -12.32
C THR A 297 -9.90 14.11 -12.74
N PHE A 298 -8.74 13.65 -12.28
CA PHE A 298 -7.50 14.13 -12.87
C PHE A 298 -7.43 13.80 -14.36
N PRO A 299 -6.89 14.71 -15.20
CA PRO A 299 -6.75 14.46 -16.63
C PRO A 299 -5.97 13.18 -16.88
N ARG A 300 -6.40 12.37 -17.85
CA ARG A 300 -5.67 11.16 -18.22
C ARG A 300 -4.29 11.53 -18.75
N LEU A 301 -3.26 11.00 -18.10
CA LEU A 301 -1.87 11.23 -18.49
C LEU A 301 -1.27 9.88 -18.93
N PRO A 302 -1.24 9.58 -20.24
CA PRO A 302 -0.58 8.37 -20.73
C PRO A 302 0.91 8.45 -20.39
N PRO A 303 1.57 7.29 -20.18
CA PRO A 303 3.00 7.26 -19.99
C PRO A 303 3.73 7.95 -21.12
N LEU A 304 4.76 8.71 -20.79
CA LEU A 304 5.66 9.32 -21.77
C LEU A 304 6.52 8.23 -22.42
N PRO A 305 6.88 8.38 -23.70
CA PRO A 305 7.86 7.51 -24.33
C PRO A 305 9.18 7.54 -23.55
N HIS A 306 9.89 6.41 -23.55
CA HIS A 306 11.26 6.40 -23.06
C HIS A 306 12.22 6.80 -24.20
N PRO A 307 13.14 7.76 -24.02
CA PRO A 307 13.94 8.35 -25.13
C PRO A 307 14.71 7.32 -25.97
N ILE A 308 15.02 6.16 -25.39
CA ILE A 308 15.79 5.09 -26.05
C ILE A 308 14.86 3.95 -26.46
N LEU A 309 13.98 3.46 -25.56
CA LEU A 309 13.29 2.19 -25.75
C LEU A 309 12.10 2.26 -26.72
N ASP A 310 11.44 3.37 -26.84
CA ASP A 310 10.25 3.50 -27.71
C ASP A 310 10.61 3.84 -29.16
N GLY A 311 11.82 4.38 -29.41
CA GLY A 311 12.38 4.58 -30.75
C GLY A 311 13.24 3.42 -31.27
N ASP A 312 13.56 2.44 -30.40
CA ASP A 312 14.49 1.35 -30.70
C ASP A 312 13.74 0.02 -30.88
N VAL A 313 13.76 -0.49 -32.11
CA VAL A 313 13.14 -1.80 -32.44
C VAL A 313 14.03 -3.00 -32.10
N ARG A 314 15.26 -2.76 -31.62
CA ARG A 314 16.19 -3.84 -31.21
C ARG A 314 15.68 -4.53 -29.94
N PRO A 315 16.10 -5.80 -29.72
CA PRO A 315 15.83 -6.49 -28.46
C PRO A 315 16.36 -5.68 -27.25
N MET A 316 15.60 -5.64 -26.17
CA MET A 316 15.97 -4.86 -24.98
C MET A 316 17.30 -5.32 -24.36
N LEU A 317 17.62 -6.63 -24.40
CA LEU A 317 18.88 -7.15 -23.91
C LEU A 317 20.09 -6.63 -24.72
N ASP A 318 19.91 -6.30 -26.00
CA ASP A 318 20.96 -5.70 -26.82
C ASP A 318 21.15 -4.21 -26.46
N ALA A 319 20.07 -3.48 -26.23
CA ALA A 319 20.14 -2.10 -25.73
C ALA A 319 20.82 -2.04 -24.33
N MET A 320 20.46 -2.95 -23.41
CA MET A 320 21.06 -3.06 -22.09
C MET A 320 22.55 -3.44 -22.11
N LYS A 321 23.01 -4.12 -23.16
CA LYS A 321 24.43 -4.46 -23.33
C LYS A 321 25.27 -3.24 -23.65
N GLU A 322 24.71 -2.27 -24.34
CA GLU A 322 25.41 -1.05 -24.76
C GLU A 322 25.44 0.02 -23.67
N ARG A 323 24.37 0.11 -22.88
CA ARG A 323 24.21 1.15 -21.86
C ARG A 323 23.22 0.76 -20.77
N ASP A 324 23.38 1.34 -19.61
CA ASP A 324 22.37 1.30 -18.56
C ASP A 324 21.13 2.07 -18.99
N LEU A 325 19.95 1.62 -18.54
CA LEU A 325 18.66 2.24 -18.78
C LEU A 325 17.95 2.46 -17.45
N ILE A 326 17.41 3.67 -17.22
CA ILE A 326 16.56 3.96 -16.06
C ILE A 326 15.17 4.27 -16.57
N ILE A 327 14.17 3.58 -16.01
CA ILE A 327 12.75 3.83 -16.28
C ILE A 327 12.12 4.32 -14.97
N THR A 328 11.45 5.47 -15.02
CA THR A 328 10.72 6.04 -13.87
C THR A 328 9.23 6.01 -14.17
N TYR A 329 8.54 5.03 -13.62
CA TYR A 329 7.09 4.91 -13.75
C TYR A 329 6.37 5.60 -12.56
N PRO A 330 5.09 6.02 -12.73
CA PRO A 330 4.22 5.85 -13.90
C PRO A 330 4.43 6.86 -15.03
N TYR A 331 5.37 7.78 -14.88
CA TYR A 331 5.66 8.78 -15.94
C TYR A 331 6.07 8.10 -17.25
N GLN A 332 6.86 7.03 -17.18
CA GLN A 332 7.18 6.14 -18.30
C GLN A 332 6.52 4.78 -18.08
N SER A 333 6.38 3.99 -19.13
CA SER A 333 5.62 2.75 -19.08
C SER A 333 6.36 1.62 -18.36
N PHE A 334 5.70 1.00 -17.37
CA PHE A 334 6.11 -0.30 -16.82
C PHE A 334 6.09 -1.42 -17.89
N GLY A 335 5.40 -1.18 -18.99
CA GLY A 335 5.34 -2.09 -20.15
C GLY A 335 6.70 -2.50 -20.70
N HIS A 336 7.74 -1.67 -20.53
CA HIS A 336 9.10 -2.02 -20.93
C HIS A 336 9.67 -3.20 -20.13
N VAL A 337 9.33 -3.33 -18.83
CA VAL A 337 9.72 -4.49 -18.02
C VAL A 337 9.03 -5.75 -18.52
N ILE A 338 7.74 -5.64 -18.90
CA ILE A 338 6.98 -6.75 -19.47
C ILE A 338 7.55 -7.13 -20.84
N ARG A 339 7.91 -6.15 -21.69
CA ARG A 339 8.58 -6.35 -22.97
C ARG A 339 9.89 -7.13 -22.78
N LEU A 340 10.75 -6.71 -21.85
CA LEU A 340 12.01 -7.39 -21.52
C LEU A 340 11.76 -8.86 -21.16
N LEU A 341 10.81 -9.15 -20.29
CA LEU A 341 10.50 -10.53 -19.88
C LEU A 341 9.94 -11.37 -21.02
N ARG A 342 9.09 -10.79 -21.89
CA ARG A 342 8.54 -11.47 -23.06
C ARG A 342 9.61 -11.79 -24.09
N GLU A 343 10.51 -10.84 -24.38
CA GLU A 343 11.67 -11.05 -25.25
C GLU A 343 12.58 -12.14 -24.68
N ALA A 344 12.90 -12.08 -23.37
CA ALA A 344 13.71 -13.08 -22.71
C ALA A 344 13.07 -14.48 -22.72
N ALA A 345 11.74 -14.58 -22.67
CA ALA A 345 11.03 -15.85 -22.70
C ALA A 345 11.20 -16.58 -24.04
N ILE A 346 11.30 -15.86 -25.16
CA ILE A 346 11.39 -16.45 -26.52
C ILE A 346 12.81 -16.42 -27.09
N ASP A 347 13.75 -15.63 -26.54
CA ASP A 347 15.11 -15.56 -27.05
C ASP A 347 15.82 -16.92 -26.88
N PRO A 348 16.29 -17.59 -27.97
CA PRO A 348 16.92 -18.91 -27.89
C PRO A 348 18.23 -18.90 -27.11
N HIS A 349 18.85 -17.74 -26.91
CA HIS A 349 20.11 -17.59 -26.22
C HIS A 349 19.96 -17.30 -24.71
N VAL A 350 18.74 -17.03 -24.24
CA VAL A 350 18.46 -16.89 -22.81
C VAL A 350 18.39 -18.29 -22.19
N LYS A 351 19.18 -18.50 -21.14
CA LYS A 351 19.27 -19.77 -20.40
C LYS A 351 18.41 -19.78 -19.16
N SER A 352 18.44 -18.67 -18.41
CA SER A 352 17.75 -18.57 -17.12
C SER A 352 17.19 -17.17 -16.85
N ILE A 353 16.09 -17.14 -16.09
CA ILE A 353 15.50 -15.92 -15.54
C ILE A 353 15.27 -16.15 -14.05
N LYS A 354 15.79 -15.25 -13.21
CA LYS A 354 15.61 -15.27 -11.77
C LYS A 354 14.94 -13.99 -11.32
N MET A 355 13.95 -14.08 -10.41
CA MET A 355 13.19 -12.93 -9.95
C MET A 355 12.79 -13.06 -8.47
N THR A 356 12.76 -11.92 -7.76
CA THR A 356 12.12 -11.82 -6.46
C THR A 356 10.72 -11.23 -6.62
N MET A 357 9.73 -11.82 -5.97
CA MET A 357 8.32 -11.39 -6.02
C MET A 357 7.78 -11.19 -4.61
N TYR A 358 7.20 -10.02 -4.36
CA TYR A 358 6.59 -9.68 -3.08
C TYR A 358 5.07 -9.51 -3.21
N ARG A 359 4.61 -8.76 -4.20
CA ARG A 359 3.21 -8.53 -4.56
C ARG A 359 3.05 -8.57 -6.07
N SER A 360 2.09 -9.34 -6.55
CA SER A 360 1.80 -9.46 -7.97
C SER A 360 0.40 -8.95 -8.29
N ALA A 361 0.20 -8.46 -9.51
CA ALA A 361 -1.12 -8.09 -9.98
C ALA A 361 -2.02 -9.32 -10.15
N GLN A 362 -3.33 -9.12 -10.07
CA GLN A 362 -4.29 -10.14 -10.47
C GLN A 362 -4.15 -10.36 -12.00
N ASN A 363 -4.06 -11.61 -12.45
CA ASN A 363 -3.77 -11.96 -13.86
C ASN A 363 -2.47 -11.32 -14.40
N SER A 364 -1.40 -11.37 -13.61
CA SER A 364 -0.14 -10.68 -13.88
C SER A 364 0.51 -11.08 -15.20
N GLN A 365 0.86 -10.08 -16.02
CA GLN A 365 1.62 -10.26 -17.27
C GLN A 365 3.07 -10.65 -16.97
N VAL A 366 3.62 -10.25 -15.82
CA VAL A 366 4.95 -10.67 -15.35
C VAL A 366 4.96 -12.17 -15.09
N VAL A 367 3.95 -12.68 -14.35
CA VAL A 367 3.80 -14.12 -14.09
C VAL A 367 3.60 -14.90 -15.40
N ASN A 368 2.77 -14.39 -16.30
CA ASN A 368 2.55 -15.01 -17.63
C ASN A 368 3.84 -15.09 -18.46
N ALA A 369 4.70 -14.05 -18.40
CA ALA A 369 5.97 -14.08 -19.11
C ALA A 369 6.94 -15.12 -18.53
N LEU A 370 6.99 -15.27 -17.20
CA LEU A 370 7.79 -16.30 -16.52
C LEU A 370 7.26 -17.70 -16.81
N TYR A 371 5.94 -17.89 -16.80
CA TYR A 371 5.28 -19.13 -17.18
C TYR A 371 5.64 -19.54 -18.61
N ASN A 372 5.54 -18.61 -19.56
CA ASN A 372 5.94 -18.82 -20.95
C ASN A 372 7.43 -19.15 -21.07
N ALA A 373 8.29 -18.47 -20.33
CA ALA A 373 9.73 -18.73 -20.34
C ALA A 373 10.05 -20.17 -19.89
N ALA A 374 9.39 -20.64 -18.82
CA ALA A 374 9.52 -22.02 -18.35
C ALA A 374 9.10 -23.02 -19.41
N ARG A 375 7.94 -22.80 -20.06
CA ARG A 375 7.46 -23.66 -21.17
C ARG A 375 8.36 -23.63 -22.41
N ASN A 376 9.10 -22.55 -22.61
CA ASN A 376 10.14 -22.45 -23.65
C ASN A 376 11.49 -23.04 -23.21
N GLY A 377 11.53 -23.82 -22.11
CA GLY A 377 12.73 -24.52 -21.65
C GLY A 377 13.75 -23.67 -20.93
N LYS A 378 13.39 -22.44 -20.51
CA LYS A 378 14.28 -21.60 -19.71
C LYS A 378 14.27 -22.06 -18.25
N LYS A 379 15.43 -22.01 -17.58
CA LYS A 379 15.50 -22.24 -16.13
C LYS A 379 14.94 -21.03 -15.41
N ILE A 380 13.80 -21.20 -14.74
CA ILE A 380 13.14 -20.15 -13.98
C ILE A 380 13.38 -20.38 -12.49
N PHE A 381 13.82 -19.34 -11.79
CA PHE A 381 13.89 -19.28 -10.34
C PHE A 381 13.08 -18.09 -9.83
N VAL A 382 12.17 -18.31 -8.90
CA VAL A 382 11.38 -17.25 -8.28
C VAL A 382 11.40 -17.39 -6.78
N SER A 383 11.84 -16.33 -6.10
CA SER A 383 11.68 -16.20 -4.65
C SER A 383 10.39 -15.41 -4.36
N ILE A 384 9.36 -16.08 -3.85
CA ILE A 384 8.06 -15.48 -3.51
C ILE A 384 7.98 -15.29 -1.99
N GLU A 385 7.63 -14.08 -1.56
CA GLU A 385 7.40 -13.79 -0.15
C GLU A 385 5.95 -14.10 0.23
N LEU A 386 5.72 -15.22 0.92
CA LEU A 386 4.37 -15.63 1.35
C LEU A 386 3.80 -14.75 2.48
N GLN A 387 4.66 -14.10 3.27
CA GLN A 387 4.22 -13.19 4.33
C GLN A 387 3.96 -11.76 3.83
N ALA A 388 3.68 -11.58 2.52
CA ALA A 388 3.18 -10.33 1.98
C ALA A 388 1.75 -10.11 2.48
N ARG A 389 1.59 -9.24 3.48
CA ARG A 389 0.33 -9.06 4.20
C ARG A 389 -0.82 -8.73 3.26
N PHE A 390 -1.92 -9.50 3.35
CA PHE A 390 -3.14 -9.45 2.53
C PHE A 390 -3.02 -9.99 1.10
N ASP A 391 -1.84 -10.45 0.67
CA ASP A 391 -1.61 -11.06 -0.65
C ASP A 391 -1.19 -12.54 -0.52
N GLU A 392 -1.29 -13.12 0.68
CA GLU A 392 -0.77 -14.44 1.00
C GLU A 392 -1.38 -15.53 0.11
N GLU A 393 -2.72 -15.55 -0.02
CA GLU A 393 -3.43 -16.55 -0.84
C GLU A 393 -3.12 -16.42 -2.34
N GLN A 394 -2.95 -15.18 -2.83
CA GLN A 394 -2.59 -14.94 -4.22
C GLN A 394 -1.16 -15.41 -4.50
N ASN A 395 -0.23 -15.13 -3.59
CA ASN A 395 1.17 -15.55 -3.73
C ASN A 395 1.32 -17.08 -3.70
N ILE A 396 0.51 -17.79 -2.90
CA ILE A 396 0.44 -19.26 -2.92
C ILE A 396 0.00 -19.76 -4.30
N ARG A 397 -1.10 -19.24 -4.85
CA ARG A 397 -1.61 -19.64 -6.18
C ARG A 397 -0.59 -19.40 -7.29
N ILE A 398 0.11 -18.26 -7.27
CA ILE A 398 1.17 -17.95 -8.24
C ILE A 398 2.32 -18.94 -8.13
N ALA A 399 2.72 -19.29 -6.90
CA ALA A 399 3.76 -20.26 -6.66
C ALA A 399 3.42 -21.64 -7.21
N GLU A 400 2.19 -22.12 -7.01
CA GLU A 400 1.67 -23.36 -7.56
C GLU A 400 1.70 -23.33 -9.09
N THR A 401 1.12 -22.29 -9.70
CA THR A 401 1.09 -22.11 -11.17
C THR A 401 2.48 -22.15 -11.80
N LEU A 402 3.47 -21.50 -11.20
CA LEU A 402 4.84 -21.51 -11.72
C LEU A 402 5.54 -22.86 -11.48
N SER A 403 5.27 -23.52 -10.36
CA SER A 403 5.82 -24.84 -10.05
C SER A 403 5.32 -25.92 -10.99
N GLU A 404 4.05 -25.87 -11.42
CA GLU A 404 3.44 -26.80 -12.38
C GLU A 404 4.17 -26.84 -13.74
N VAL A 405 4.81 -25.73 -14.14
CA VAL A 405 5.59 -25.65 -15.38
C VAL A 405 7.09 -25.86 -15.16
N GLY A 406 7.48 -26.34 -13.97
CA GLY A 406 8.87 -26.68 -13.65
C GLY A 406 9.75 -25.50 -13.22
N ALA A 407 9.19 -24.37 -12.88
CA ALA A 407 9.95 -23.29 -12.26
C ALA A 407 10.38 -23.70 -10.84
N HIS A 408 11.62 -23.34 -10.48
CA HIS A 408 12.09 -23.49 -9.10
C HIS A 408 11.59 -22.31 -8.26
N VAL A 409 10.57 -22.57 -7.43
CA VAL A 409 9.96 -21.57 -6.55
C VAL A 409 10.42 -21.78 -5.11
N VAL A 410 10.88 -20.71 -4.45
CA VAL A 410 11.21 -20.72 -3.01
C VAL A 410 10.36 -19.69 -2.26
N TYR A 411 10.03 -20.02 -1.00
CA TYR A 411 9.07 -19.27 -0.19
C TYR A 411 9.79 -18.50 0.92
N GLY A 412 10.41 -17.38 0.55
CA GLY A 412 11.21 -16.60 1.48
C GLY A 412 12.40 -17.36 2.06
N ILE A 413 13.01 -16.82 3.11
CA ILE A 413 14.13 -17.43 3.85
C ILE A 413 13.96 -17.15 5.34
N PRO A 414 13.03 -17.81 6.03
CA PRO A 414 12.82 -17.55 7.47
C PRO A 414 14.13 -17.66 8.27
N PRO A 415 14.38 -16.76 9.25
CA PRO A 415 13.48 -15.71 9.73
C PRO A 415 13.47 -14.42 8.91
N LEU A 416 14.28 -14.31 7.84
CA LEU A 416 14.36 -13.13 6.99
C LEU A 416 13.19 -13.07 6.00
N LYS A 417 12.67 -11.87 5.76
CA LYS A 417 11.71 -11.62 4.69
C LYS A 417 12.43 -11.09 3.45
N VAL A 418 12.13 -11.64 2.28
CA VAL A 418 12.68 -11.14 1.01
C VAL A 418 11.85 -9.98 0.51
N HIS A 419 12.42 -8.78 0.56
CA HIS A 419 11.74 -7.55 0.13
C HIS A 419 12.50 -6.81 -0.97
N SER A 420 13.65 -7.28 -1.40
CA SER A 420 14.37 -6.78 -2.58
C SER A 420 13.56 -6.99 -3.86
N LYS A 421 13.76 -6.13 -4.86
CA LYS A 421 13.09 -6.18 -6.16
C LYS A 421 14.16 -6.36 -7.23
N LEU A 422 14.45 -7.63 -7.53
CA LEU A 422 15.55 -8.03 -8.39
C LEU A 422 15.05 -8.92 -9.53
N LEU A 423 15.61 -8.67 -10.71
CA LEU A 423 15.51 -9.51 -11.89
C LEU A 423 16.94 -9.83 -12.36
N LEU A 424 17.21 -11.06 -12.72
CA LEU A 424 18.48 -11.48 -13.34
C LEU A 424 18.20 -12.38 -14.53
N ILE A 425 18.73 -12.04 -15.70
CA ILE A 425 18.62 -12.79 -16.93
C ILE A 425 20.01 -13.22 -17.38
N GLU A 426 20.20 -14.51 -17.63
CA GLU A 426 21.41 -15.04 -18.24
C GLU A 426 21.18 -15.30 -19.73
N ARG A 427 21.89 -14.56 -20.60
CA ARG A 427 21.89 -14.74 -22.05
C ARG A 427 23.29 -15.11 -22.52
N ARG A 428 23.46 -16.31 -23.05
CA ARG A 428 24.80 -16.88 -23.37
C ARG A 428 25.67 -16.93 -22.11
N SER A 429 26.66 -16.02 -21.99
CA SER A 429 27.56 -15.84 -20.84
C SER A 429 27.45 -14.46 -20.21
N THR A 430 26.50 -13.66 -20.64
CA THR A 430 26.29 -12.30 -20.12
C THR A 430 25.12 -12.30 -19.16
N LEU A 431 25.28 -11.64 -18.02
CA LEU A 431 24.24 -11.40 -17.03
C LEU A 431 23.65 -10.00 -17.25
N TYR A 432 22.34 -9.91 -17.15
CA TYR A 432 21.57 -8.68 -17.21
C TYR A 432 20.73 -8.58 -15.93
N ALA A 433 20.77 -7.45 -15.28
CA ALA A 433 20.01 -7.23 -14.04
C ALA A 433 18.99 -6.11 -14.19
N GLY A 434 17.85 -6.31 -13.54
CA GLY A 434 16.89 -5.27 -13.22
C GLY A 434 16.85 -5.05 -11.70
N LEU A 435 17.22 -3.85 -11.26
CA LEU A 435 17.20 -3.46 -9.84
C LEU A 435 16.15 -2.35 -9.67
N SER A 436 15.13 -2.60 -8.84
CA SER A 436 13.99 -1.70 -8.73
C SER A 436 13.75 -1.23 -7.31
N THR A 437 13.24 0.00 -7.17
CA THR A 437 12.70 0.52 -5.90
C THR A 437 11.32 -0.02 -5.60
N GLY A 438 10.54 -0.35 -6.63
CA GLY A 438 9.16 -0.85 -6.58
C GLY A 438 9.00 -2.30 -7.00
N ASN A 439 7.87 -2.90 -6.62
CA ASN A 439 7.55 -4.28 -6.97
C ASN A 439 7.40 -4.47 -8.50
N PHE A 440 7.70 -5.67 -8.99
CA PHE A 440 7.38 -6.07 -10.36
C PHE A 440 5.88 -6.36 -10.49
N ASN A 441 5.09 -5.29 -10.48
CA ASN A 441 3.64 -5.36 -10.49
C ASN A 441 3.10 -4.24 -11.39
N GLU A 442 2.48 -4.63 -12.49
CA GLU A 442 1.96 -3.73 -13.51
C GLU A 442 0.82 -2.84 -13.05
N SER A 443 0.07 -3.25 -12.03
CA SER A 443 -1.00 -2.43 -11.47
C SER A 443 -0.44 -1.29 -10.62
N THR A 444 0.51 -1.60 -9.72
CA THR A 444 1.19 -0.56 -8.93
C THR A 444 2.09 0.32 -9.80
N GLY A 445 2.67 -0.22 -10.87
CA GLY A 445 3.46 0.53 -11.84
C GLY A 445 2.70 1.64 -12.59
N LYS A 446 1.37 1.69 -12.47
CA LYS A 446 0.51 2.77 -13.01
C LYS A 446 0.20 3.87 -11.98
N LEU A 447 0.44 3.60 -10.69
CA LEU A 447 0.01 4.44 -9.58
C LEU A 447 1.15 4.88 -8.66
N TYR A 448 2.23 4.09 -8.57
CA TYR A 448 3.35 4.34 -7.66
C TYR A 448 4.53 4.90 -8.42
N VAL A 449 5.12 5.96 -7.88
CA VAL A 449 6.38 6.49 -8.40
C VAL A 449 7.51 5.60 -7.93
N ASP A 450 8.09 4.86 -8.87
CA ASP A 450 9.25 4.00 -8.66
C ASP A 450 10.22 4.08 -9.84
N SER A 451 11.44 3.62 -9.64
CA SER A 451 12.46 3.54 -10.69
C SER A 451 13.08 2.16 -10.76
N ILE A 452 13.40 1.73 -11.97
CA ILE A 452 14.19 0.53 -12.23
C ILE A 452 15.42 0.88 -13.03
N LEU A 453 16.56 0.36 -12.58
CA LEU A 453 17.82 0.31 -13.34
C LEU A 453 17.91 -1.03 -14.07
N LEU A 454 18.02 -0.99 -15.39
CA LEU A 454 18.31 -2.14 -16.24
C LEU A 454 19.77 -2.05 -16.71
N THR A 455 20.60 -3.04 -16.38
CA THR A 455 22.06 -2.98 -16.59
C THR A 455 22.66 -4.33 -16.96
N SER A 456 23.77 -4.30 -17.68
CA SER A 456 24.67 -5.43 -17.89
C SER A 456 26.04 -5.22 -17.22
N ASP A 457 26.19 -4.19 -16.39
CA ASP A 457 27.45 -3.91 -15.70
C ASP A 457 27.82 -5.05 -14.75
N LYS A 458 28.99 -5.63 -14.98
CA LYS A 458 29.47 -6.79 -14.22
C LYS A 458 29.63 -6.52 -12.73
N ARG A 459 29.88 -5.27 -12.33
CA ARG A 459 29.98 -4.87 -10.92
C ARG A 459 28.69 -5.11 -10.18
N LEU A 460 27.55 -4.85 -10.84
CA LEU A 460 26.22 -5.00 -10.25
C LEU A 460 25.65 -6.40 -10.51
N THR A 461 25.73 -6.89 -11.77
CA THR A 461 25.10 -8.16 -12.14
C THR A 461 25.71 -9.37 -11.42
N SER A 462 27.05 -9.35 -11.15
CA SER A 462 27.70 -10.42 -10.38
C SER A 462 27.24 -10.46 -8.92
N GLU A 463 27.02 -9.30 -8.31
CA GLU A 463 26.53 -9.22 -6.93
C GLU A 463 25.04 -9.58 -6.83
N VAL A 464 24.22 -9.22 -7.83
CA VAL A 464 22.84 -9.70 -7.95
C VAL A 464 22.81 -11.23 -8.08
N ALA A 465 23.74 -11.82 -8.86
CA ALA A 465 23.86 -13.28 -8.98
C ALA A 465 24.21 -13.94 -7.63
N GLN A 466 25.08 -13.32 -6.82
CA GLN A 466 25.39 -13.79 -5.47
C GLN A 466 24.15 -13.76 -4.55
N ILE A 467 23.32 -12.71 -4.66
CA ILE A 467 22.07 -12.65 -3.89
C ILE A 467 21.17 -13.83 -4.27
N PHE A 468 20.96 -14.08 -5.57
CA PHE A 468 20.13 -15.21 -6.01
C PHE A 468 20.72 -16.55 -5.59
N ALA A 469 22.04 -16.73 -5.66
CA ALA A 469 22.70 -17.94 -5.16
C ALA A 469 22.49 -18.13 -3.64
N TYR A 470 22.54 -17.04 -2.87
CA TYR A 470 22.19 -17.07 -1.45
C TYR A 470 20.74 -17.51 -1.22
N LEU A 471 19.78 -16.92 -1.96
CA LEU A 471 18.35 -17.26 -1.86
C LEU A 471 18.09 -18.72 -2.21
N GLU A 472 18.70 -19.26 -3.26
CA GLU A 472 18.59 -20.67 -3.68
C GLU A 472 19.13 -21.64 -2.60
N ASN A 473 20.31 -21.32 -2.04
CA ASN A 473 20.97 -22.20 -1.08
C ASN A 473 20.32 -22.14 0.31
N ALA A 474 19.94 -20.93 0.76
CA ALA A 474 19.30 -20.76 2.06
C ALA A 474 17.93 -21.48 2.14
N ALA A 475 17.18 -21.50 1.04
CA ALA A 475 15.92 -22.25 0.97
C ALA A 475 16.10 -23.78 1.07
N THR A 476 17.30 -24.31 0.77
CA THR A 476 17.61 -25.76 0.86
C THR A 476 18.27 -26.16 2.17
N LEU A 477 18.32 -25.26 3.18
CA LEU A 477 18.96 -25.46 4.48
C LEU A 477 20.46 -25.86 4.38
N ARG A 478 21.12 -25.58 3.27
CA ARG A 478 22.55 -25.78 3.12
C ARG A 478 23.30 -24.72 3.91
N ALA A 479 24.44 -25.06 4.47
CA ALA A 479 25.33 -24.09 5.10
C ALA A 479 25.76 -23.07 4.06
N VAL A 480 25.34 -21.81 4.22
CA VAL A 480 25.65 -20.73 3.26
C VAL A 480 26.63 -19.78 3.91
N THR A 481 27.77 -19.59 3.26
CA THR A 481 28.68 -18.50 3.62
C THR A 481 27.99 -17.17 3.33
N ALA A 482 28.03 -16.21 4.25
CA ALA A 482 27.47 -14.89 4.03
C ALA A 482 28.12 -14.24 2.81
N PRO A 483 27.33 -13.77 1.83
CA PRO A 483 27.86 -13.14 0.63
C PRO A 483 28.53 -11.82 1.00
N GLN A 484 29.57 -11.46 0.24
CA GLN A 484 30.27 -10.18 0.40
C GLN A 484 29.98 -9.29 -0.79
N PHE A 485 29.58 -8.05 -0.51
CA PHE A 485 29.21 -7.06 -1.51
C PHE A 485 30.16 -5.86 -1.45
N LYS A 486 30.62 -5.43 -2.62
CA LYS A 486 31.51 -4.27 -2.77
C LYS A 486 30.75 -3.03 -3.25
N HIS A 487 29.74 -3.23 -4.08
CA HIS A 487 29.00 -2.16 -4.74
C HIS A 487 27.56 -2.04 -4.21
N LEU A 488 26.89 -3.16 -3.99
CA LEU A 488 25.54 -3.18 -3.44
C LEU A 488 25.56 -3.06 -1.92
N LEU A 489 24.59 -2.33 -1.37
CA LEU A 489 24.29 -2.34 0.06
C LEU A 489 23.13 -3.29 0.28
N VAL A 490 23.40 -4.45 0.86
CA VAL A 490 22.47 -5.55 1.00
C VAL A 490 22.19 -5.84 2.48
N SER A 491 20.94 -5.73 2.89
CA SER A 491 20.53 -6.16 4.24
C SER A 491 20.32 -7.67 4.28
N PRO A 492 20.64 -8.32 5.40
CA PRO A 492 21.23 -7.79 6.64
C PRO A 492 22.78 -7.77 6.66
N PHE A 493 23.46 -7.91 5.52
CA PHE A 493 24.91 -8.15 5.45
C PHE A 493 25.76 -6.89 5.66
N ASN A 494 25.66 -5.91 4.73
CA ASN A 494 26.49 -4.70 4.76
C ASN A 494 25.70 -3.39 4.65
N SER A 495 24.36 -3.43 4.59
CA SER A 495 23.56 -2.22 4.34
C SER A 495 23.71 -1.20 5.48
N ARG A 496 23.54 -1.63 6.74
CA ARG A 496 23.68 -0.74 7.89
C ARG A 496 25.08 -0.13 7.99
N SER A 497 26.14 -0.95 7.92
CA SER A 497 27.52 -0.46 7.98
C SER A 497 27.84 0.50 6.83
N GLY A 498 27.42 0.16 5.60
CA GLY A 498 27.66 0.99 4.44
C GLY A 498 26.96 2.36 4.53
N PHE A 499 25.69 2.40 4.98
CA PHE A 499 25.03 3.69 5.24
C PHE A 499 25.75 4.50 6.32
N MET A 500 26.18 3.86 7.41
CA MET A 500 26.92 4.55 8.48
C MET A 500 28.26 5.10 8.00
N GLU A 501 28.98 4.38 7.12
CA GLU A 501 30.22 4.85 6.50
C GLU A 501 30.00 6.05 5.59
N LEU A 502 28.98 6.00 4.71
CA LEU A 502 28.60 7.11 3.84
C LEU A 502 28.23 8.36 4.64
N LEU A 503 27.42 8.20 5.69
CA LEU A 503 27.07 9.29 6.61
C LEU A 503 28.31 9.85 7.33
N GLN A 504 29.22 8.97 7.80
CA GLN A 504 30.46 9.40 8.46
C GLN A 504 31.37 10.19 7.51
N ARG A 505 31.42 9.81 6.25
CA ARG A 505 32.16 10.56 5.23
C ARG A 505 31.60 11.97 5.05
N GLU A 506 30.28 12.13 4.98
CA GLU A 506 29.68 13.46 4.88
C GLU A 506 29.86 14.28 6.16
N LYS A 507 29.81 13.65 7.35
CA LYS A 507 30.12 14.32 8.63
C LYS A 507 31.55 14.89 8.63
N SER A 508 32.54 14.17 8.11
CA SER A 508 33.94 14.65 8.07
C SER A 508 34.15 15.85 7.16
N LYS A 509 33.27 16.10 6.18
CA LYS A 509 33.27 17.31 5.34
C LYS A 509 32.75 18.57 6.08
N LYS A 510 32.21 18.40 7.30
CA LYS A 510 31.57 19.45 8.11
C LYS A 510 30.49 20.20 7.32
N GLY A 511 30.42 21.51 7.40
CA GLY A 511 29.44 22.36 6.72
C GLY A 511 29.43 22.25 5.17
N LYS A 512 30.40 21.53 4.56
CA LYS A 512 30.41 21.23 3.12
C LYS A 512 29.72 19.90 2.80
N GLY A 513 29.43 19.05 3.79
CA GLY A 513 28.69 17.81 3.62
C GLY A 513 27.22 18.07 3.25
N TYR A 514 26.64 17.09 2.57
CA TYR A 514 25.23 17.13 2.20
C TYR A 514 24.63 15.74 2.16
N VAL A 515 23.40 15.60 2.63
CA VAL A 515 22.65 14.33 2.55
C VAL A 515 21.22 14.62 2.11
N LEU A 516 20.74 13.89 1.09
CA LEU A 516 19.33 13.86 0.71
C LEU A 516 18.81 12.42 0.83
N ILE A 517 17.71 12.26 1.53
CA ILE A 517 17.06 10.95 1.75
C ILE A 517 15.60 11.04 1.38
N LYS A 518 15.17 10.22 0.42
CA LYS A 518 13.77 9.95 0.12
C LYS A 518 13.44 8.53 0.53
N VAL A 519 12.49 8.37 1.47
CA VAL A 519 12.03 7.06 1.99
C VAL A 519 10.56 7.12 2.38
N ASN A 520 9.95 5.97 2.61
CA ASN A 520 8.59 5.96 3.17
C ASN A 520 8.60 6.06 4.70
N HIS A 521 9.62 5.49 5.34
CA HIS A 521 9.76 5.52 6.81
C HIS A 521 11.20 5.81 7.23
N LEU A 522 11.36 6.71 8.19
CA LEU A 522 12.62 7.01 8.86
C LEU A 522 12.43 6.88 10.37
N THR A 523 12.76 5.69 10.92
CA THR A 523 12.48 5.33 12.32
C THR A 523 13.59 4.52 12.99
N ASP A 524 14.70 4.26 12.29
CA ASP A 524 15.84 3.54 12.87
C ASP A 524 16.63 4.43 13.83
N GLU A 525 16.72 4.02 15.10
CA GLU A 525 17.36 4.83 16.14
C GLU A 525 18.85 5.09 15.88
N GLY A 526 19.57 4.08 15.36
CA GLY A 526 20.99 4.21 15.05
C GLY A 526 21.25 5.21 13.93
N ILE A 527 20.47 5.13 12.86
CA ILE A 527 20.52 6.08 11.74
C ILE A 527 20.11 7.47 12.19
N ILE A 528 19.01 7.62 12.93
CA ILE A 528 18.53 8.91 13.45
C ILE A 528 19.59 9.59 14.32
N LYS A 529 20.20 8.85 15.24
CA LYS A 529 21.30 9.37 16.07
C LYS A 529 22.44 9.87 15.20
N LYS A 530 22.82 9.11 14.18
CA LYS A 530 23.89 9.48 13.27
C LYS A 530 23.54 10.73 12.46
N LEU A 531 22.30 10.88 11.99
CA LEU A 531 21.83 12.08 11.28
C LEU A 531 21.89 13.33 12.17
N TYR A 532 21.52 13.24 13.45
CA TYR A 532 21.71 14.38 14.38
C TYR A 532 23.18 14.72 14.57
N GLU A 533 24.08 13.74 14.68
CA GLU A 533 25.52 14.01 14.75
C GLU A 533 26.04 14.76 13.51
N LEU A 534 25.48 14.49 12.32
CA LEU A 534 25.80 15.21 11.09
C LEU A 534 25.24 16.65 11.16
N ALA A 535 23.99 16.78 11.60
CA ALA A 535 23.34 18.09 11.73
C ALA A 535 24.09 19.00 12.71
N ASP A 536 24.50 18.47 13.87
CA ASP A 536 25.31 19.19 14.87
C ASP A 536 26.69 19.58 14.31
N ALA A 537 27.24 18.78 13.37
CA ALA A 537 28.49 19.09 12.67
C ALA A 537 28.31 20.10 11.51
N GLY A 538 27.09 20.62 11.28
CA GLY A 538 26.78 21.64 10.28
C GLY A 538 26.46 21.07 8.89
N VAL A 539 26.30 19.76 8.72
CA VAL A 539 25.89 19.13 7.45
C VAL A 539 24.44 19.48 7.15
N LYS A 540 24.16 20.00 5.94
CA LYS A 540 22.81 20.30 5.48
C LYS A 540 22.15 19.04 4.95
N MET A 541 20.88 18.82 5.32
CA MET A 541 20.14 17.62 4.95
C MET A 541 18.71 17.94 4.51
N ASP A 542 18.28 17.30 3.43
CA ASP A 542 16.91 17.36 2.92
C ASP A 542 16.30 15.96 2.97
N PHE A 543 15.12 15.84 3.61
CA PHE A 543 14.41 14.58 3.73
C PHE A 543 13.02 14.68 3.09
N ILE A 544 12.68 13.69 2.25
CA ILE A 544 11.35 13.49 1.70
C ILE A 544 10.82 12.19 2.30
N VAL A 545 9.97 12.28 3.31
CA VAL A 545 9.46 11.10 4.03
C VAL A 545 7.94 11.02 3.90
N ARG A 546 7.46 10.01 3.19
CA ARG A 546 6.05 9.90 2.90
C ARG A 546 5.19 9.57 4.13
N THR A 547 5.58 8.58 4.95
CA THR A 547 4.69 8.01 5.97
C THR A 547 5.14 8.34 7.40
N THR A 548 6.14 7.66 7.91
CA THR A 548 6.53 7.77 9.33
C THR A 548 7.88 8.48 9.45
N TYR A 549 7.87 9.61 10.11
CA TYR A 549 9.06 10.41 10.43
C TYR A 549 9.22 10.51 11.94
N ALA A 550 10.28 9.94 12.50
CA ALA A 550 10.49 9.87 13.95
C ALA A 550 11.52 10.85 14.48
N MET A 551 11.92 11.84 13.69
CA MET A 551 12.88 12.88 14.11
C MET A 551 12.15 14.15 14.54
N LYS A 552 12.79 14.92 15.43
CA LYS A 552 12.39 16.28 15.78
C LYS A 552 13.11 17.28 14.88
N PRO A 553 12.57 18.50 14.70
CA PRO A 553 13.19 19.53 13.88
C PRO A 553 14.62 19.89 14.33
N HIS A 554 15.45 20.21 13.36
CA HIS A 554 16.81 20.73 13.57
C HIS A 554 17.13 21.78 12.49
N PRO A 555 17.85 22.89 12.80
CA PRO A 555 18.11 23.97 11.82
C PRO A 555 18.84 23.57 10.55
N ASN A 556 19.56 22.45 10.59
CA ASN A 556 20.29 21.90 9.44
C ASN A 556 19.54 20.78 8.72
N ILE A 557 18.28 20.48 9.11
CA ILE A 557 17.44 19.45 8.52
C ILE A 557 16.15 20.10 8.03
N ARG A 558 15.88 19.94 6.72
CA ARG A 558 14.58 20.20 6.13
C ARG A 558 13.90 18.86 5.88
N ALA A 559 12.69 18.66 6.37
CA ALA A 559 11.93 17.44 6.19
C ALA A 559 10.53 17.75 5.65
N ILE A 560 10.16 17.11 4.56
CA ILE A 560 8.86 17.27 3.90
C ILE A 560 8.23 15.92 3.56
N SER A 561 6.92 15.95 3.35
CA SER A 561 6.14 14.82 2.83
C SER A 561 5.32 15.27 1.64
N ILE A 562 5.35 14.52 0.55
CA ILE A 562 4.59 14.82 -0.66
C ILE A 562 3.50 13.76 -0.81
N LEU A 563 2.24 14.21 -0.89
CA LEU A 563 1.09 13.42 -1.28
C LEU A 563 0.40 14.11 -2.46
N ASP A 564 0.22 13.36 -3.53
CA ASP A 564 -0.39 13.87 -4.75
C ASP A 564 -1.05 12.69 -5.51
N ARG A 565 -1.36 12.88 -6.78
CA ARG A 565 -1.97 11.92 -7.69
C ARG A 565 -1.31 10.53 -7.65
N TYR A 566 0.02 10.49 -7.69
CA TYR A 566 0.80 9.26 -7.63
C TYR A 566 1.38 9.04 -6.24
N LEU A 567 1.45 7.78 -5.81
CA LEU A 567 2.06 7.44 -4.55
C LEU A 567 3.59 7.53 -4.65
N GLU A 568 4.20 8.45 -3.92
CA GLU A 568 5.65 8.56 -3.82
C GLU A 568 6.21 7.34 -3.08
N HIS A 569 6.85 6.41 -3.81
CA HIS A 569 7.25 5.12 -3.26
C HIS A 569 8.75 4.83 -3.37
N GLN A 570 9.47 5.56 -4.22
CA GLN A 570 10.92 5.43 -4.36
C GLN A 570 11.67 5.55 -3.04
N ARG A 571 12.81 4.83 -2.92
CA ARG A 571 13.82 5.09 -1.90
C ARG A 571 15.08 5.51 -2.60
N ILE A 572 15.55 6.70 -2.29
CA ILE A 572 16.72 7.35 -2.90
C ILE A 572 17.57 7.93 -1.78
N TYR A 573 18.87 7.67 -1.85
CA TYR A 573 19.86 8.16 -0.90
C TYR A 573 20.96 8.85 -1.67
N ILE A 574 21.23 10.11 -1.36
CA ILE A 574 22.26 10.92 -1.99
C ILE A 574 23.20 11.44 -0.92
N PHE A 575 24.48 11.18 -1.10
CA PHE A 575 25.56 11.63 -0.21
C PHE A 575 26.52 12.52 -0.99
N GLY A 576 26.64 13.79 -0.60
CA GLY A 576 27.43 14.81 -1.28
C GLY A 576 26.69 15.54 -2.39
N LYS A 577 27.36 16.54 -2.98
CA LYS A 577 26.87 17.36 -4.10
C LYS A 577 27.88 17.38 -5.27
N GLY A 578 27.40 17.79 -6.43
CA GLY A 578 28.24 17.93 -7.62
C GLY A 578 28.80 16.58 -8.11
N LYS A 579 30.06 16.57 -8.55
CA LYS A 579 30.71 15.36 -9.11
C LYS A 579 31.11 14.31 -8.07
N GLU A 580 31.19 14.68 -6.79
CA GLU A 580 31.59 13.78 -5.69
C GLU A 580 30.39 13.15 -4.99
N ARG A 581 29.19 13.26 -5.56
CA ARG A 581 28.00 12.67 -4.97
C ARG A 581 27.93 11.18 -5.24
N ASP A 582 27.49 10.42 -4.26
CA ASP A 582 27.04 9.05 -4.43
C ASP A 582 25.53 8.99 -4.36
N ILE A 583 24.93 8.33 -5.33
CA ILE A 583 23.46 8.14 -5.42
C ILE A 583 23.17 6.66 -5.39
N PHE A 584 22.31 6.27 -4.45
CA PHE A 584 21.76 4.92 -4.35
C PHE A 584 20.24 4.96 -4.48
N LEU A 585 19.70 4.01 -5.23
CA LEU A 585 18.28 3.67 -5.23
C LEU A 585 18.11 2.35 -4.51
N GLY A 586 16.94 2.09 -3.90
CA GLY A 586 16.80 0.83 -3.19
C GLY A 586 15.38 0.46 -2.78
N SER A 587 15.27 -0.69 -2.14
CA SER A 587 14.01 -1.24 -1.63
C SER A 587 13.81 -0.97 -0.14
N ALA A 588 14.86 -0.65 0.62
CA ALA A 588 14.83 -0.46 2.06
C ALA A 588 14.23 0.89 2.46
N ASP A 589 13.43 0.92 3.52
CA ASP A 589 13.23 2.12 4.32
C ASP A 589 14.28 2.15 5.45
N LEU A 590 14.50 3.29 6.08
CA LEU A 590 15.42 3.41 7.23
C LEU A 590 14.72 3.01 8.53
N MET A 591 14.47 1.71 8.64
CA MET A 591 13.87 1.05 9.79
C MET A 591 14.73 -0.15 10.21
N GLU A 592 14.81 -0.47 11.50
CA GLU A 592 15.52 -1.64 12.01
C GLU A 592 15.17 -2.92 11.24
N ARG A 593 13.88 -3.20 11.07
CA ARG A 593 13.44 -4.40 10.34
C ARG A 593 13.93 -4.48 8.88
N ASN A 594 14.12 -3.33 8.20
CA ASN A 594 14.61 -3.29 6.83
C ASN A 594 16.13 -3.47 6.78
N LEU A 595 16.85 -2.95 7.77
CA LEU A 595 18.30 -2.99 7.79
C LEU A 595 18.85 -4.30 8.38
N ASP A 596 18.10 -4.99 9.26
CA ASP A 596 18.61 -6.12 10.03
C ASP A 596 17.81 -7.42 9.84
N TRP A 597 16.52 -7.37 9.44
CA TRP A 597 15.61 -8.53 9.41
C TRP A 597 14.97 -8.82 8.07
N ARG A 598 15.45 -8.16 7.01
CA ARG A 598 14.97 -8.37 5.64
C ARG A 598 16.12 -8.48 4.67
N VAL A 599 15.86 -9.15 3.54
CA VAL A 599 16.74 -9.04 2.37
C VAL A 599 16.27 -7.84 1.55
N GLU A 600 17.01 -6.76 1.66
CA GLU A 600 16.79 -5.50 0.93
C GLU A 600 18.07 -5.15 0.15
N VAL A 601 17.94 -4.37 -0.90
CA VAL A 601 19.07 -3.95 -1.73
C VAL A 601 18.98 -2.45 -2.00
N ALA A 602 20.10 -1.75 -1.73
CA ALA A 602 20.35 -0.43 -2.30
C ALA A 602 21.50 -0.55 -3.30
N PHE A 603 21.30 0.00 -4.48
CA PHE A 603 22.20 -0.11 -5.61
C PHE A 603 22.69 1.27 -6.08
N PRO A 604 24.00 1.42 -6.36
CA PRO A 604 24.56 2.70 -6.78
C PRO A 604 24.21 3.00 -8.24
N ILE A 605 24.01 4.27 -8.54
CA ILE A 605 23.91 4.79 -9.89
C ILE A 605 25.31 5.21 -10.33
N LEU A 606 25.92 4.40 -11.19
CA LEU A 606 27.33 4.54 -11.56
C LEU A 606 27.56 5.51 -12.73
N ASN A 607 26.55 5.72 -13.57
CA ASN A 607 26.63 6.58 -14.74
C ASN A 607 26.28 8.03 -14.36
N GLU A 608 27.18 8.97 -14.70
CA GLU A 608 27.03 10.39 -14.34
C GLU A 608 25.76 11.03 -14.94
N LYS A 609 25.35 10.65 -16.17
CA LYS A 609 24.10 11.15 -16.77
C LYS A 609 22.89 10.71 -15.97
N HIS A 610 22.88 9.45 -15.52
CA HIS A 610 21.80 8.92 -14.68
C HIS A 610 21.83 9.52 -13.27
N GLN A 611 23.01 9.83 -12.72
CA GLN A 611 23.12 10.56 -11.46
C GLN A 611 22.53 11.98 -11.59
N ASN A 612 22.81 12.69 -12.69
CA ASN A 612 22.22 14.00 -12.95
C ASN A 612 20.69 13.89 -13.05
N TYR A 613 20.20 12.91 -13.81
CA TYR A 613 18.77 12.63 -13.95
C TYR A 613 18.07 12.43 -12.58
N ILE A 614 18.62 11.56 -11.72
CA ILE A 614 18.03 11.33 -10.38
C ILE A 614 18.15 12.56 -9.49
N TRP A 615 19.27 13.28 -9.56
CA TRP A 615 19.44 14.53 -8.83
C TRP A 615 18.38 15.56 -9.20
N ASP A 616 18.16 15.78 -10.51
CA ASP A 616 17.18 16.75 -11.00
C ASP A 616 15.76 16.40 -10.54
N LEU A 617 15.38 15.10 -10.62
CA LEU A 617 14.10 14.64 -10.10
C LEU A 617 13.93 14.95 -8.61
N MET A 618 14.99 14.81 -7.82
CA MET A 618 14.94 15.09 -6.39
C MET A 618 14.88 16.59 -6.09
N GLN A 619 15.57 17.44 -6.88
CA GLN A 619 15.46 18.89 -6.72
C GLN A 619 14.03 19.36 -7.01
N LEU A 620 13.39 18.88 -8.08
CA LEU A 620 11.98 19.18 -8.38
C LEU A 620 11.04 18.83 -7.22
N GLN A 621 11.32 17.74 -6.51
CA GLN A 621 10.50 17.35 -5.36
C GLN A 621 10.76 18.19 -4.10
N ILE A 622 12.00 18.61 -3.86
CA ILE A 622 12.33 19.51 -2.74
C ILE A 622 11.70 20.88 -2.95
N GLU A 623 11.57 21.31 -4.20
CA GLU A 623 10.99 22.60 -4.58
C GLU A 623 9.45 22.59 -4.62
N ASP A 624 8.80 21.45 -4.30
CA ASP A 624 7.33 21.39 -4.25
C ASP A 624 6.76 22.31 -3.18
N THR A 625 5.91 23.25 -3.61
CA THR A 625 5.20 24.19 -2.74
C THR A 625 3.69 23.93 -2.70
N SER A 626 3.17 23.13 -3.63
CA SER A 626 1.74 22.88 -3.79
C SER A 626 1.24 21.68 -2.97
N LYS A 627 2.01 20.58 -2.96
CA LYS A 627 1.62 19.30 -2.36
C LYS A 627 2.58 18.81 -1.26
N ALA A 628 3.68 19.50 -1.02
CA ALA A 628 4.57 19.20 0.08
C ALA A 628 4.04 19.75 1.41
N ARG A 629 4.16 18.94 2.47
CA ARG A 629 3.85 19.30 3.85
C ARG A 629 5.11 19.27 4.69
N VAL A 630 5.22 20.21 5.62
CA VAL A 630 6.32 20.25 6.58
C VAL A 630 6.15 19.12 7.59
N LEU A 631 7.24 18.42 7.88
CA LEU A 631 7.31 17.41 8.93
C LEU A 631 7.95 18.03 10.16
N ASP A 632 7.12 18.54 11.06
CA ASP A 632 7.52 19.20 12.32
C ASP A 632 7.24 18.31 13.55
N ASP A 633 7.55 18.82 14.74
CA ASP A 633 7.34 18.12 16.02
C ASP A 633 5.90 18.20 16.51
N THR A 634 5.12 19.15 16.03
CA THR A 634 3.69 19.31 16.31
C THR A 634 2.83 18.48 15.37
N GLN A 635 3.42 17.97 14.28
CA GLN A 635 2.74 17.29 13.20
C GLN A 635 1.59 18.11 12.61
N SER A 636 1.87 19.40 12.38
CA SER A 636 0.93 20.38 11.86
C SER A 636 0.40 20.02 10.48
N ASN A 637 1.17 19.24 9.69
CA ASN A 637 0.90 18.93 8.28
C ASN A 637 0.64 20.20 7.44
N ALA A 638 1.27 21.34 7.82
CA ALA A 638 1.17 22.57 7.08
C ALA A 638 1.80 22.43 5.70
N TYR A 639 1.18 23.02 4.68
CA TYR A 639 1.77 23.09 3.34
C TYR A 639 3.06 23.93 3.37
N VAL A 640 4.04 23.59 2.51
CA VAL A 640 5.34 24.27 2.46
C VAL A 640 5.19 25.69 1.89
N GLY A 641 4.25 25.91 0.96
CA GLY A 641 4.02 27.21 0.30
C GLY A 641 2.72 27.86 0.76
N ASP A 642 2.81 29.17 1.12
CA ASP A 642 1.66 30.06 1.18
C ASP A 642 1.48 30.68 -0.22
N SER A 643 0.55 30.17 -1.00
CA SER A 643 -0.08 30.75 -2.19
C SER A 643 0.73 31.79 -3.01
N GLY A 644 1.16 31.46 -4.19
CA GLY A 644 1.67 32.40 -5.18
C GLY A 644 2.38 31.72 -6.34
N ASP A 645 3.50 31.08 -6.11
CA ASP A 645 4.19 30.28 -7.14
C ASP A 645 3.99 28.79 -6.84
N GLU A 646 2.93 28.21 -7.41
CA GLU A 646 2.61 26.78 -7.24
C GLU A 646 3.56 25.91 -8.05
N CYS A 647 4.59 25.39 -7.39
CA CYS A 647 5.39 24.29 -7.93
C CYS A 647 4.80 22.95 -7.44
N ARG A 648 4.13 22.22 -8.33
CA ARG A 648 3.62 20.86 -8.08
C ARG A 648 4.57 19.86 -8.69
N SER A 649 5.34 19.18 -7.85
CA SER A 649 6.50 18.36 -8.27
C SER A 649 6.15 17.24 -9.25
N GLN A 650 4.99 16.60 -9.14
CA GLN A 650 4.60 15.54 -10.08
C GLN A 650 4.33 16.08 -11.49
N TRP A 651 3.80 17.32 -11.63
CA TRP A 651 3.61 17.95 -12.91
C TRP A 651 4.94 18.45 -13.51
N THR A 652 5.78 19.07 -12.68
CA THR A 652 7.11 19.52 -13.12
C THR A 652 8.02 18.35 -13.49
N THR A 653 7.96 17.24 -12.75
CA THR A 653 8.64 15.98 -13.12
C THR A 653 8.19 15.48 -14.50
N ARG A 654 6.87 15.47 -14.77
CA ARG A 654 6.37 15.06 -16.08
C ARG A 654 6.85 16.00 -17.19
N ALA A 655 6.82 17.29 -16.95
CA ALA A 655 7.29 18.29 -17.93
C ALA A 655 8.80 18.14 -18.20
N TYR A 656 9.62 17.94 -17.16
CA TYR A 656 11.04 17.65 -17.28
C TYR A 656 11.30 16.40 -18.14
N LEU A 657 10.59 15.31 -17.88
CA LEU A 657 10.73 14.07 -18.64
C LEU A 657 10.28 14.21 -20.09
N ALA A 658 9.23 15.00 -20.36
CA ALA A 658 8.81 15.33 -21.73
C ALA A 658 9.86 16.17 -22.45
N GLY A 659 10.53 17.10 -21.75
CA GLY A 659 11.64 17.89 -22.31
C GLY A 659 12.83 17.06 -22.75
N LEU A 660 13.11 15.94 -22.08
CA LEU A 660 14.19 14.99 -22.48
C LEU A 660 13.93 14.27 -23.81
N LEU A 661 12.70 14.30 -24.32
CA LEU A 661 12.32 13.71 -25.61
C LEU A 661 12.61 14.66 -26.80
N GLY A 662 12.72 15.98 -26.54
CA GLY A 662 12.95 17.00 -27.57
C GLY A 662 14.41 17.39 -27.81
N GLY A 663 15.33 16.92 -26.96
CA GLY A 663 16.77 17.15 -27.05
C GLY A 663 17.53 15.90 -27.42
#